data_699f556885e41d5ac8b6ee4586341e34
#
_entry.id   699f556885e41d5ac8b6ee4586341e34
#
_cell.length_a   1.000
_cell.length_b   1.000
_cell.length_c   1.000
_cell.angle_alpha   90.00
_cell.angle_beta   90.00
_cell.angle_gamma   90.00
#
_symmetry.space_group_name_H-M   'P 1'
#
loop_
_entity.id
_entity.type
_entity.pdbx_description
1 polymer ?
#
loop_
_entity_poly.entity_id
_entity_poly.type
_entity_poly.pdbx_seq_one_letter_code
_entity_poly.pdbx_strand_id
1 'polypeptide(L)'
;MEENRKKIWKNHWICNPKFEDLKPLPTLHKQQDPTFRKPEHRKDLKNIHTLFRKKLKIEAGTKRVRMDISADDYYKLYINGQYVTQGPANSYAFCYYYNQIDITDYLQEGENILAVHVYYQGLVNRAYNSGDYRQGMIAEVWADGVSLIDDVWKYKEAEEYGASGTIAYETQFDEIIDERKKAVGWKMPEYDDSGWKTAPIRENDDHELILQPTKNLEMEHRVPLHIKKIEDGYLLDFGEDLTGTFAMKANGKSGDIITIRCGEELLSEVQVRNELRCNCLYEDKWILKEGENELEEFEYKCFRYVQLTTESSAELWDFHVDYRHYPFDDSSCTYHSEDALIGQIWEICKNAVRNCSQEAFLDCPHREKGQYLGDLTVTAHAFYCLTGDTDLFRKALFDFAHSTVVCEGMMAVAPGSFMQEIADFSLLYAYQLLLYYRCSKDLETLRKLLPVAEGIEWYFDRFQRFDGMIENVKTKWNLVDWPENLRDDYDFDLPQPVVGDGCHNVINALYVGMKKCMEEIRDLLQIEYQPQYAALRKTFIRAFYCEETGLFVDSVVSSHSSLHANAFAAFYGLYPENNQIADLIRKKGLCCGVFVSYFVLYGLLNLGEKELAYELITNKSEHSWYNMIREGATTAFEAWGKDQKWNTSLCHAWASAPIPVLMEMEQQN
;
A
#
# COMPACT_ATOMS: atom_id res chain seq x y z
N MET A 1 -13.59 21.42 14.26
CA MET A 1 -12.94 20.77 13.10
C MET A 1 -13.16 21.67 11.90
N GLU A 2 -12.08 22.23 11.37
CA GLU A 2 -12.18 23.10 10.21
C GLU A 2 -12.63 22.24 9.02
N GLU A 3 -13.79 22.60 8.44
CA GLU A 3 -14.17 22.19 7.10
C GLU A 3 -12.94 22.28 6.20
N ASN A 4 -12.74 21.31 5.30
CA ASN A 4 -11.79 21.37 4.19
C ASN A 4 -12.09 22.61 3.31
N ARG A 5 -11.79 23.80 3.82
CA ARG A 5 -11.80 24.99 3.00
C ARG A 5 -10.70 24.80 1.97
N LYS A 6 -11.09 24.66 0.72
CA LYS A 6 -10.17 24.64 -0.43
C LYS A 6 -9.19 25.80 -0.24
N LYS A 7 -7.91 25.48 0.04
CA LYS A 7 -6.89 26.51 0.22
C LYS A 7 -6.76 27.29 -1.08
N ILE A 8 -6.75 28.62 -0.99
CA ILE A 8 -6.40 29.48 -2.12
C ILE A 8 -4.89 29.64 -2.08
N TRP A 9 -4.21 29.02 -3.03
CA TRP A 9 -2.79 29.17 -3.23
C TRP A 9 -2.50 30.52 -3.89
N LYS A 10 -1.41 31.17 -3.45
CA LYS A 10 -0.91 32.40 -4.05
C LYS A 10 0.14 32.09 -5.11
N ASN A 11 0.93 31.05 -4.87
CA ASN A 11 1.95 30.57 -5.77
C ASN A 11 1.36 29.61 -6.79
N HIS A 12 2.08 29.40 -7.88
CA HIS A 12 1.73 28.51 -8.99
C HIS A 12 2.60 27.26 -8.98
N TRP A 13 2.16 26.26 -9.71
CA TRP A 13 3.00 25.10 -9.99
C TRP A 13 4.18 25.51 -10.87
N ILE A 14 5.38 25.15 -10.44
CA ILE A 14 6.61 25.27 -11.22
C ILE A 14 7.06 23.87 -11.64
N CYS A 15 7.73 23.75 -12.77
CA CYS A 15 8.07 22.45 -13.34
C CYS A 15 9.47 22.43 -13.98
N ASN A 16 9.88 21.22 -14.40
CA ASN A 16 10.95 21.07 -15.37
C ASN A 16 10.48 21.64 -16.72
N PRO A 17 11.27 22.44 -17.45
CA PRO A 17 10.85 23.03 -18.74
C PRO A 17 10.34 22.03 -19.78
N LYS A 18 10.75 20.77 -19.69
CA LYS A 18 10.22 19.71 -20.57
C LYS A 18 8.71 19.52 -20.46
N PHE A 19 8.09 20.00 -19.37
CA PHE A 19 6.67 19.84 -19.06
C PHE A 19 5.89 21.17 -19.07
N GLU A 20 6.55 22.31 -19.32
CA GLU A 20 5.99 23.65 -19.16
C GLU A 20 4.65 23.84 -19.90
N ASP A 21 4.57 23.47 -21.16
CA ASP A 21 3.42 23.64 -22.06
C ASP A 21 2.61 22.35 -22.30
N LEU A 22 3.01 21.22 -21.65
CA LEU A 22 2.35 19.95 -21.88
C LEU A 22 0.97 19.91 -21.20
N LYS A 23 -0.01 19.43 -21.94
CA LYS A 23 -1.36 19.16 -21.40
C LYS A 23 -1.40 17.81 -20.71
N PRO A 24 -2.16 17.69 -19.60
CA PRO A 24 -2.38 16.41 -18.95
C PRO A 24 -2.91 15.34 -19.90
N LEU A 25 -2.40 14.12 -19.76
CA LEU A 25 -2.87 12.95 -20.50
C LEU A 25 -3.95 12.20 -19.71
N PRO A 26 -5.02 11.71 -20.35
CA PRO A 26 -6.03 10.88 -19.70
C PRO A 26 -5.52 9.45 -19.51
N THR A 27 -4.85 9.17 -18.37
CA THR A 27 -4.27 7.85 -18.07
C THR A 27 -5.21 6.94 -17.29
N LEU A 28 -6.21 7.48 -16.60
CA LEU A 28 -7.14 6.71 -15.78
C LEU A 28 -8.01 5.79 -16.65
N HIS A 29 -7.95 4.48 -16.41
CA HIS A 29 -8.70 3.51 -17.17
C HIS A 29 -8.94 2.20 -16.43
N LYS A 30 -9.97 1.47 -16.86
CA LYS A 30 -10.23 0.09 -16.41
C LYS A 30 -9.38 -0.90 -17.20
N GLN A 31 -8.87 -1.92 -16.53
CA GLN A 31 -8.09 -2.99 -17.15
C GLN A 31 -8.78 -3.62 -18.37
N GLN A 32 -10.09 -3.76 -18.30
CA GLN A 32 -10.91 -4.45 -19.31
C GLN A 32 -11.74 -3.50 -20.18
N ASP A 33 -11.37 -2.24 -20.25
CA ASP A 33 -12.05 -1.31 -21.14
C ASP A 33 -11.55 -1.48 -22.59
N PRO A 34 -12.34 -2.10 -23.48
CA PRO A 34 -11.92 -2.31 -24.87
C PRO A 34 -11.89 -1.01 -25.67
N THR A 35 -12.46 0.06 -25.14
CA THR A 35 -12.55 1.38 -25.82
C THR A 35 -11.36 2.27 -25.46
N PHE A 36 -10.73 2.04 -24.32
CA PHE A 36 -9.59 2.83 -23.88
C PHE A 36 -8.37 2.61 -24.79
N ARG A 37 -7.73 3.69 -25.16
CA ARG A 37 -6.44 3.68 -25.86
C ARG A 37 -5.47 4.45 -25.00
N LYS A 38 -4.53 3.72 -24.37
CA LYS A 38 -3.47 4.31 -23.55
C LYS A 38 -2.74 5.36 -24.39
N PRO A 39 -2.68 6.62 -23.95
CA PRO A 39 -1.93 7.64 -24.66
C PRO A 39 -0.45 7.24 -24.78
N GLU A 40 0.18 7.60 -25.88
CA GLU A 40 1.62 7.39 -26.04
C GLU A 40 2.37 8.41 -25.19
N HIS A 41 3.04 7.93 -24.15
CA HIS A 41 3.91 8.75 -23.31
C HIS A 41 5.31 8.84 -23.90
N ARG A 42 5.86 10.04 -24.01
CA ARG A 42 7.22 10.29 -24.49
C ARG A 42 8.24 9.58 -23.59
N LYS A 43 9.15 8.82 -24.19
CA LYS A 43 10.18 8.06 -23.46
C LYS A 43 11.19 8.95 -22.72
N ASP A 44 11.51 10.11 -23.31
CA ASP A 44 12.44 11.10 -22.77
C ASP A 44 11.86 11.90 -21.58
N LEU A 45 10.60 11.66 -21.24
CA LEU A 45 9.91 12.25 -20.08
C LEU A 45 9.63 11.23 -18.97
N LYS A 46 10.21 10.05 -19.04
CA LYS A 46 10.13 9.04 -17.96
C LYS A 46 11.36 9.10 -17.07
N ASN A 47 11.19 8.74 -15.80
CA ASN A 47 12.28 8.75 -14.80
C ASN A 47 12.97 10.12 -14.70
N ILE A 48 12.19 11.18 -14.52
CA ILE A 48 12.71 12.55 -14.49
C ILE A 48 12.90 13.00 -13.03
N HIS A 49 14.13 13.29 -12.68
CA HIS A 49 14.51 13.86 -11.40
C HIS A 49 14.86 15.34 -11.57
N THR A 50 14.23 16.21 -10.79
CA THR A 50 14.41 17.66 -10.87
C THR A 50 14.72 18.21 -9.48
N LEU A 51 15.84 18.95 -9.38
CA LEU A 51 16.24 19.63 -8.17
C LEU A 51 15.78 21.06 -8.21
N PHE A 52 15.14 21.52 -7.14
CA PHE A 52 14.71 22.90 -6.96
C PHE A 52 15.40 23.52 -5.75
N ARG A 53 15.80 24.78 -5.86
CA ARG A 53 16.45 25.55 -4.78
C ARG A 53 15.81 26.92 -4.62
N LYS A 54 15.66 27.35 -3.36
CA LYS A 54 15.13 28.67 -3.00
C LYS A 54 15.84 29.20 -1.76
N LYS A 55 16.34 30.44 -1.85
CA LYS A 55 16.78 31.18 -0.66
C LYS A 55 15.57 31.67 0.14
N LEU A 56 15.64 31.45 1.45
CA LEU A 56 14.65 31.91 2.41
C LEU A 56 15.33 32.73 3.49
N LYS A 57 14.87 33.97 3.71
CA LYS A 57 15.37 34.83 4.79
C LYS A 57 14.40 34.79 5.96
N ILE A 58 14.94 34.51 7.14
CA ILE A 58 14.19 34.51 8.40
C ILE A 58 14.63 35.72 9.23
N GLU A 59 13.66 36.54 9.61
CA GLU A 59 13.90 37.71 10.45
C GLU A 59 14.03 37.31 11.94
N ALA A 60 14.82 38.11 12.68
CA ALA A 60 15.00 37.91 14.12
C ALA A 60 13.66 37.93 14.87
N GLY A 61 13.48 36.95 15.76
CA GLY A 61 12.27 36.84 16.58
C GLY A 61 11.08 36.16 15.90
N THR A 62 11.22 35.61 14.69
CA THR A 62 10.23 34.73 14.06
C THR A 62 9.99 33.51 14.95
N LYS A 63 8.71 33.22 15.27
CA LYS A 63 8.37 32.16 16.25
C LYS A 63 8.02 30.85 15.61
N ARG A 64 7.30 30.90 14.50
CA ARG A 64 6.82 29.70 13.82
C ARG A 64 6.82 29.90 12.32
N VAL A 65 7.39 28.93 11.62
CA VAL A 65 7.41 28.90 10.15
C VAL A 65 6.78 27.61 9.66
N ARG A 66 5.77 27.77 8.82
CA ARG A 66 5.03 26.67 8.19
C ARG A 66 5.29 26.66 6.70
N MET A 67 5.50 25.46 6.15
CA MET A 67 5.56 25.21 4.72
C MET A 67 4.38 24.35 4.29
N ASP A 68 3.68 24.77 3.25
CA ASP A 68 2.71 23.96 2.52
C ASP A 68 3.36 23.59 1.18
N ILE A 69 3.44 22.29 0.86
CA ILE A 69 4.14 21.78 -0.32
C ILE A 69 3.41 20.59 -0.94
N SER A 70 3.41 20.53 -2.27
CA SER A 70 3.06 19.34 -3.04
C SER A 70 3.98 19.19 -4.24
N ALA A 71 4.08 17.99 -4.76
CA ALA A 71 4.80 17.69 -6.00
C ALA A 71 4.13 16.52 -6.74
N ASP A 72 4.27 16.47 -8.02
CA ASP A 72 3.83 15.38 -8.89
C ASP A 72 5.07 14.77 -9.58
N ASP A 73 5.42 13.50 -9.33
CA ASP A 73 4.72 12.52 -8.47
C ASP A 73 5.07 12.64 -6.99
N TYR A 74 6.35 12.87 -6.66
CA TYR A 74 6.87 12.72 -5.29
C TYR A 74 8.04 13.68 -5.03
N TYR A 75 8.20 14.15 -3.79
CA TYR A 75 9.32 15.00 -3.39
C TYR A 75 10.06 14.48 -2.17
N LYS A 76 11.36 14.83 -2.07
CA LYS A 76 12.15 14.86 -0.83
C LYS A 76 12.54 16.30 -0.52
N LEU A 77 12.25 16.77 0.69
CA LEU A 77 12.53 18.14 1.15
C LEU A 77 13.74 18.16 2.07
N TYR A 78 14.64 19.09 1.81
CA TYR A 78 15.81 19.39 2.65
C TYR A 78 15.83 20.88 2.99
N ILE A 79 16.27 21.21 4.20
CA ILE A 79 16.52 22.58 4.63
C ILE A 79 17.93 22.66 5.21
N ASN A 80 18.77 23.56 4.67
CA ASN A 80 20.17 23.73 5.10
C ASN A 80 20.96 22.40 5.12
N GLY A 81 20.69 21.49 4.16
CA GLY A 81 21.31 20.18 4.06
C GLY A 81 20.65 19.09 4.89
N GLN A 82 19.76 19.41 5.81
CA GLN A 82 19.06 18.44 6.64
C GLN A 82 17.80 17.91 5.92
N TYR A 83 17.61 16.60 5.93
CA TYR A 83 16.36 15.98 5.48
C TYR A 83 15.21 16.38 6.42
N VAL A 84 14.07 16.76 5.85
CA VAL A 84 12.88 17.19 6.61
C VAL A 84 11.77 16.17 6.48
N THR A 85 11.35 15.88 5.25
CA THR A 85 10.25 14.96 4.95
C THR A 85 10.17 14.66 3.46
N GLN A 86 9.24 13.78 3.10
CA GLN A 86 8.94 13.40 1.71
C GLN A 86 7.44 13.25 1.51
N GLY A 87 6.99 13.23 0.27
CA GLY A 87 5.57 13.11 -0.11
C GLY A 87 5.28 13.73 -1.47
N PRO A 88 4.01 14.06 -1.77
CA PRO A 88 2.83 13.73 -0.98
C PRO A 88 2.44 12.25 -1.10
N ALA A 89 1.44 11.81 -0.33
CA ALA A 89 0.80 10.52 -0.56
C ALA A 89 0.15 10.49 -1.95
N ASN A 90 0.15 9.32 -2.59
CA ASN A 90 -0.45 9.14 -3.91
C ASN A 90 -1.96 9.48 -3.90
N SER A 91 -2.43 10.23 -4.90
CA SER A 91 -3.83 10.65 -5.06
C SER A 91 -4.14 11.05 -6.50
N TYR A 92 -5.39 11.36 -6.80
CA TYR A 92 -5.83 11.79 -8.13
C TYR A 92 -5.73 13.31 -8.30
N ALA A 93 -5.50 13.82 -9.51
CA ALA A 93 -5.38 15.24 -9.77
C ALA A 93 -6.60 16.06 -9.29
N PHE A 94 -7.81 15.49 -9.31
CA PHE A 94 -9.04 16.14 -8.84
C PHE A 94 -9.22 16.11 -7.30
N CYS A 95 -8.29 15.53 -6.54
CA CYS A 95 -8.23 15.52 -5.08
C CYS A 95 -6.78 15.28 -4.62
N TYR A 96 -5.83 16.07 -5.17
CA TYR A 96 -4.40 15.86 -5.00
C TYR A 96 -3.93 16.34 -3.61
N TYR A 97 -3.06 15.59 -2.96
CA TYR A 97 -2.61 15.92 -1.61
C TYR A 97 -1.49 16.96 -1.60
N TYR A 98 -1.53 17.84 -0.59
CA TYR A 98 -0.37 18.62 -0.18
C TYR A 98 -0.05 18.38 1.29
N ASN A 99 1.21 18.50 1.67
CA ASN A 99 1.66 18.41 3.04
C ASN A 99 1.75 19.81 3.67
N GLN A 100 1.40 19.89 4.95
CA GLN A 100 1.60 21.06 5.77
C GLN A 100 2.62 20.73 6.87
N ILE A 101 3.77 21.40 6.88
CA ILE A 101 4.95 21.04 7.66
C ILE A 101 5.35 22.24 8.52
N ASP A 102 5.58 22.00 9.81
CA ASP A 102 6.28 22.95 10.67
C ASP A 102 7.79 22.80 10.42
N ILE A 103 8.40 23.83 9.86
CA ILE A 103 9.81 23.83 9.49
C ILE A 103 10.67 24.70 10.42
N THR A 104 10.11 25.17 11.53
CA THR A 104 10.76 26.13 12.44
C THR A 104 12.11 25.64 12.92
N ASP A 105 12.20 24.39 13.35
CA ASP A 105 13.43 23.82 13.95
C ASP A 105 14.57 23.59 12.94
N TYR A 106 14.28 23.63 11.64
CA TYR A 106 15.27 23.48 10.57
C TYR A 106 15.87 24.81 10.10
N LEU A 107 15.31 25.93 10.59
CA LEU A 107 15.68 27.27 10.13
C LEU A 107 16.54 28.00 11.16
N GLN A 108 17.40 28.87 10.66
CA GLN A 108 18.19 29.80 11.45
C GLN A 108 17.83 31.25 11.08
N GLU A 109 18.12 32.19 11.99
CA GLU A 109 18.04 33.62 11.67
C GLU A 109 18.95 33.97 10.50
N GLY A 110 18.48 34.76 9.55
CA GLY A 110 19.19 35.13 8.34
C GLY A 110 18.86 34.22 7.14
N GLU A 111 19.86 33.95 6.31
CA GLU A 111 19.69 33.18 5.06
C GLU A 111 19.62 31.68 5.34
N ASN A 112 18.65 31.03 4.73
CA ASN A 112 18.43 29.59 4.71
C ASN A 112 18.24 29.13 3.28
N ILE A 113 18.41 27.82 3.03
CA ILE A 113 18.14 27.17 1.73
C ILE A 113 17.04 26.15 1.90
N LEU A 114 16.00 26.30 1.08
CA LEU A 114 15.03 25.24 0.80
C LEU A 114 15.53 24.50 -0.45
N ALA A 115 15.67 23.17 -0.34
CA ALA A 115 16.12 22.30 -1.42
C ALA A 115 15.14 21.15 -1.57
N VAL A 116 14.56 21.00 -2.77
CA VAL A 116 13.52 20.00 -3.05
C VAL A 116 13.95 19.15 -4.23
N HIS A 117 13.99 17.84 -4.03
CA HIS A 117 14.19 16.85 -5.09
C HIS A 117 12.83 16.31 -5.51
N VAL A 118 12.37 16.62 -6.71
CA VAL A 118 11.10 16.15 -7.27
C VAL A 118 11.37 15.03 -8.26
N TYR A 119 10.62 13.96 -8.11
CA TYR A 119 10.63 12.81 -8.99
C TYR A 119 9.32 12.69 -9.74
N TYR A 120 9.41 12.45 -11.04
CA TYR A 120 8.31 12.08 -11.91
C TYR A 120 8.65 10.75 -12.59
N GLN A 121 7.89 9.71 -12.25
CA GLN A 121 8.15 8.35 -12.73
C GLN A 121 7.77 8.18 -14.20
N GLY A 122 6.63 8.70 -14.61
CA GLY A 122 6.15 8.60 -15.98
C GLY A 122 5.65 7.22 -16.40
N LEU A 123 5.36 6.34 -15.45
CA LEU A 123 4.79 5.01 -15.65
C LEU A 123 3.31 4.99 -15.28
N VAL A 124 2.54 4.08 -15.87
CA VAL A 124 1.14 3.85 -15.53
C VAL A 124 1.05 2.54 -14.76
N ASN A 125 0.99 2.66 -13.43
CA ASN A 125 0.98 1.53 -12.51
C ASN A 125 0.09 1.80 -11.28
N ARG A 126 0.34 1.11 -10.17
CA ARG A 126 -0.42 1.21 -8.91
C ARG A 126 0.32 1.95 -7.79
N ALA A 127 1.63 2.17 -7.97
CA ALA A 127 2.48 2.83 -6.96
C ALA A 127 2.30 4.35 -6.97
N TYR A 128 2.22 4.94 -8.19
CA TYR A 128 2.00 6.36 -8.41
C TYR A 128 0.87 6.60 -9.42
N ASN A 129 0.16 7.72 -9.29
CA ASN A 129 -0.70 8.27 -10.34
C ASN A 129 0.16 9.13 -11.27
N SER A 130 0.91 8.49 -12.14
CA SER A 130 1.92 9.09 -13.00
C SER A 130 1.66 8.82 -14.48
N GLY A 131 2.57 9.29 -15.36
CA GLY A 131 2.50 9.07 -16.79
C GLY A 131 1.53 10.01 -17.52
N ASP A 132 1.07 11.04 -16.86
CA ASP A 132 0.04 11.98 -17.32
C ASP A 132 0.54 13.40 -17.60
N TYR A 133 1.87 13.61 -17.56
CA TYR A 133 2.56 14.89 -17.80
C TYR A 133 2.33 15.98 -16.76
N ARG A 134 1.82 15.65 -15.57
CA ARG A 134 1.60 16.64 -14.48
C ARG A 134 2.83 16.87 -13.61
N GLN A 135 4.04 16.74 -14.13
CA GLN A 135 5.28 16.95 -13.39
C GLN A 135 5.41 18.39 -12.87
N GLY A 136 5.85 18.54 -11.61
CA GLY A 136 6.16 19.82 -11.01
C GLY A 136 6.06 19.82 -9.50
N MET A 137 6.12 21.02 -8.92
CA MET A 137 5.84 21.24 -7.51
C MET A 137 5.18 22.60 -7.27
N ILE A 138 4.48 22.72 -6.13
CA ILE A 138 3.98 23.99 -5.62
C ILE A 138 4.37 24.10 -4.15
N ALA A 139 4.80 25.28 -3.71
CA ALA A 139 5.18 25.50 -2.32
C ALA A 139 4.83 26.92 -1.86
N GLU A 140 4.40 27.04 -0.60
CA GLU A 140 4.24 28.31 0.13
C GLU A 140 4.89 28.19 1.50
N VAL A 141 5.56 29.26 1.94
CA VAL A 141 6.13 29.34 3.28
C VAL A 141 5.54 30.55 3.99
N TRP A 142 5.09 30.36 5.22
CA TRP A 142 4.39 31.36 6.01
C TRP A 142 5.04 31.51 7.39
N ALA A 143 5.31 32.77 7.78
CA ALA A 143 5.68 33.09 9.14
C ALA A 143 4.73 34.18 9.67
N ASP A 144 4.12 33.94 10.83
CA ASP A 144 3.21 34.89 11.50
C ASP A 144 2.13 35.46 10.56
N GLY A 145 1.62 34.64 9.62
CA GLY A 145 0.59 34.99 8.63
C GLY A 145 1.10 35.73 7.39
N VAL A 146 2.41 35.93 7.26
CA VAL A 146 3.04 36.56 6.09
C VAL A 146 3.68 35.49 5.21
N SER A 147 3.41 35.54 3.88
CA SER A 147 4.08 34.71 2.91
C SER A 147 5.53 35.16 2.73
N LEU A 148 6.47 34.22 2.81
CA LEU A 148 7.92 34.49 2.74
C LEU A 148 8.55 34.19 1.38
N ILE A 149 7.85 33.47 0.50
CA ILE A 149 8.40 33.05 -0.80
C ILE A 149 7.39 33.29 -1.93
N ASP A 150 7.95 33.40 -3.14
CA ASP A 150 7.26 33.50 -4.43
C ASP A 150 7.55 32.26 -5.29
N ASP A 151 7.07 32.25 -6.55
CA ASP A 151 7.24 31.18 -7.54
C ASP A 151 8.65 31.12 -8.15
N VAL A 152 9.53 32.07 -7.83
CA VAL A 152 10.86 32.15 -8.46
C VAL A 152 11.84 31.21 -7.78
N TRP A 153 11.90 29.98 -8.26
CA TRP A 153 12.83 28.94 -7.82
C TRP A 153 13.89 28.69 -8.89
N LYS A 154 15.07 28.32 -8.46
CA LYS A 154 16.09 27.77 -9.36
C LYS A 154 15.90 26.28 -9.50
N TYR A 155 16.20 25.75 -10.70
CA TYR A 155 16.13 24.32 -10.96
C TYR A 155 17.34 23.80 -11.72
N LYS A 156 17.57 22.49 -11.59
CA LYS A 156 18.49 21.67 -12.38
C LYS A 156 17.97 20.26 -12.49
N GLU A 157 18.18 19.59 -13.63
CA GLU A 157 17.94 18.13 -13.71
C GLU A 157 18.99 17.39 -12.90
N ALA A 158 18.58 16.37 -12.16
CA ALA A 158 19.49 15.45 -11.46
C ALA A 158 19.91 14.35 -12.44
N GLU A 159 20.90 14.67 -13.29
CA GLU A 159 21.38 13.79 -14.36
C GLU A 159 22.10 12.54 -13.85
N GLU A 160 22.38 12.47 -12.57
CA GLU A 160 22.97 11.30 -11.90
C GLU A 160 22.03 10.12 -11.84
N TYR A 161 20.72 10.32 -11.87
CA TYR A 161 19.71 9.23 -11.82
C TYR A 161 19.38 8.72 -13.22
N GLY A 162 19.84 7.51 -13.54
CA GLY A 162 19.53 6.79 -14.74
C GLY A 162 18.86 5.45 -14.43
N ALA A 163 18.40 4.76 -15.46
CA ALA A 163 17.83 3.42 -15.37
C ALA A 163 18.18 2.59 -16.61
N SER A 164 18.24 1.27 -16.47
CA SER A 164 18.34 0.34 -17.61
C SER A 164 16.98 -0.23 -18.02
N GLY A 165 16.02 -0.27 -17.10
CA GLY A 165 14.68 -0.81 -17.34
C GLY A 165 13.74 -0.59 -16.17
N THR A 166 12.59 -1.25 -16.27
CA THR A 166 11.58 -1.28 -15.21
C THR A 166 11.58 -2.62 -14.50
N ILE A 167 11.14 -2.61 -13.24
CA ILE A 167 11.08 -3.76 -12.35
C ILE A 167 9.63 -4.24 -12.22
N ALA A 168 9.45 -5.55 -12.11
CA ALA A 168 8.18 -6.21 -11.84
C ALA A 168 7.07 -5.83 -12.85
N TYR A 169 5.93 -5.33 -12.38
CA TYR A 169 4.80 -4.88 -13.20
C TYR A 169 4.95 -3.43 -13.68
N GLU A 170 6.16 -3.01 -14.08
CA GLU A 170 6.49 -1.60 -14.32
C GLU A 170 6.23 -0.73 -13.07
N THR A 171 6.49 -1.28 -11.88
CA THR A 171 6.21 -0.62 -10.61
C THR A 171 7.20 0.51 -10.33
N GLN A 172 8.47 0.31 -10.69
CA GLN A 172 9.54 1.29 -10.58
C GLN A 172 10.62 1.03 -11.62
N PHE A 173 11.58 1.96 -11.72
CA PHE A 173 12.82 1.75 -12.44
C PHE A 173 13.87 1.10 -11.54
N ASP A 174 14.82 0.36 -12.14
CA ASP A 174 16.13 0.11 -11.53
C ASP A 174 16.91 1.42 -11.45
N GLU A 175 17.84 1.53 -10.53
CA GLU A 175 18.63 2.77 -10.37
C GLU A 175 20.08 2.58 -10.85
N ILE A 176 20.48 3.44 -11.78
CA ILE A 176 21.88 3.61 -12.17
C ILE A 176 22.31 5.01 -11.74
N ILE A 177 23.01 5.08 -10.60
CA ILE A 177 23.41 6.37 -10.01
C ILE A 177 24.86 6.68 -10.40
N ASP A 178 25.06 7.77 -11.14
CA ASP A 178 26.39 8.23 -11.62
C ASP A 178 26.85 9.46 -10.86
N GLU A 179 27.66 9.27 -9.81
CA GLU A 179 28.19 10.35 -8.94
C GLU A 179 29.02 11.40 -9.69
N ARG A 180 29.53 11.08 -10.88
CA ARG A 180 30.28 12.03 -11.71
C ARG A 180 29.40 13.17 -12.24
N LYS A 181 28.08 12.97 -12.27
CA LYS A 181 27.07 13.93 -12.74
C LYS A 181 26.37 14.68 -11.60
N LYS A 182 26.54 14.19 -10.37
CA LYS A 182 25.85 14.73 -9.18
C LYS A 182 26.22 16.17 -8.89
N ALA A 183 25.24 16.97 -8.58
CA ALA A 183 25.42 18.33 -8.07
C ALA A 183 25.84 18.29 -6.58
N VAL A 184 27.09 17.92 -6.31
CA VAL A 184 27.58 17.69 -4.94
C VAL A 184 27.38 18.93 -4.07
N GLY A 185 26.71 18.74 -2.91
CA GLY A 185 26.46 19.84 -1.95
C GLY A 185 25.28 20.73 -2.31
N TRP A 186 24.46 20.39 -3.30
CA TRP A 186 23.34 21.22 -3.76
C TRP A 186 22.29 21.52 -2.67
N LYS A 187 22.24 20.73 -1.61
CA LYS A 187 21.36 20.92 -0.46
C LYS A 187 21.88 21.95 0.55
N MET A 188 23.15 22.32 0.44
CA MET A 188 23.86 23.17 1.41
C MET A 188 23.74 24.66 1.09
N PRO A 189 23.74 25.56 2.09
CA PRO A 189 23.71 27.00 1.88
C PRO A 189 24.85 27.55 1.02
N GLU A 190 26.07 26.99 1.14
CA GLU A 190 27.29 27.45 0.49
C GLU A 190 27.36 27.06 -0.99
N TYR A 191 26.46 26.21 -1.48
CA TYR A 191 26.46 25.76 -2.87
C TYR A 191 26.22 26.91 -3.84
N ASP A 192 27.08 27.06 -4.83
CA ASP A 192 26.92 28.05 -5.89
C ASP A 192 25.92 27.58 -6.95
N ASP A 193 24.71 28.09 -6.87
CA ASP A 193 23.63 27.86 -7.83
C ASP A 193 23.49 28.93 -8.91
N SER A 194 24.55 29.78 -9.11
CA SER A 194 24.54 30.87 -10.10
C SER A 194 24.32 30.39 -11.54
N GLY A 195 24.77 29.15 -11.83
CA GLY A 195 24.59 28.49 -13.12
C GLY A 195 23.21 27.81 -13.31
N TRP A 196 22.39 27.77 -12.27
CA TRP A 196 21.05 27.18 -12.39
C TRP A 196 20.07 28.15 -13.03
N LYS A 197 19.10 27.60 -13.78
CA LYS A 197 18.06 28.40 -14.43
C LYS A 197 16.87 28.60 -13.48
N THR A 198 16.04 29.60 -13.78
CA THR A 198 14.73 29.76 -13.12
C THR A 198 13.77 28.71 -13.65
N ALA A 199 13.05 28.05 -12.75
CA ALA A 199 12.00 27.11 -13.13
C ALA A 199 10.83 27.85 -13.75
N PRO A 200 10.27 27.37 -14.87
CA PRO A 200 9.07 27.95 -15.44
C PRO A 200 7.82 27.59 -14.63
N ILE A 201 6.80 28.45 -14.73
CA ILE A 201 5.44 28.13 -14.28
C ILE A 201 4.83 27.14 -15.26
N ARG A 202 4.15 26.14 -14.73
CA ARG A 202 3.42 25.16 -15.54
C ARG A 202 2.14 25.79 -16.11
N GLU A 203 1.99 25.82 -17.45
CA GLU A 203 0.86 26.48 -18.12
C GLU A 203 -0.47 25.74 -17.97
N ASN A 204 -0.45 24.41 -17.94
CA ASN A 204 -1.64 23.56 -17.99
C ASN A 204 -1.84 22.78 -16.67
N ASP A 205 -1.79 23.48 -15.54
CA ASP A 205 -2.08 22.88 -14.24
C ASP A 205 -3.59 22.73 -14.01
N ASP A 206 -4.02 21.55 -13.50
CA ASP A 206 -5.41 21.24 -13.18
C ASP A 206 -5.55 20.49 -11.85
N HIS A 207 -4.52 20.55 -10.99
CA HIS A 207 -4.59 19.92 -9.67
C HIS A 207 -5.60 20.62 -8.75
N GLU A 208 -6.48 19.82 -8.14
CA GLU A 208 -7.31 20.26 -7.01
C GLU A 208 -6.67 19.84 -5.68
N LEU A 209 -5.99 20.78 -5.03
CA LEU A 209 -5.19 20.50 -3.84
C LEU A 209 -6.04 20.44 -2.57
N ILE A 210 -5.87 19.34 -1.81
CA ILE A 210 -6.44 19.13 -0.48
C ILE A 210 -5.33 18.77 0.52
N LEU A 211 -5.52 19.13 1.78
CA LEU A 211 -4.56 18.77 2.83
C LEU A 211 -4.51 17.24 2.99
N GLN A 212 -3.31 16.66 2.98
CA GLN A 212 -3.12 15.25 3.28
C GLN A 212 -3.65 14.95 4.69
N PRO A 213 -4.59 13.99 4.84
CA PRO A 213 -5.25 13.74 6.12
C PRO A 213 -4.42 12.87 7.09
N THR A 214 -3.24 12.44 6.66
CA THR A 214 -2.38 11.52 7.39
C THR A 214 -1.07 12.18 7.78
N LYS A 215 -0.39 11.59 8.75
CA LYS A 215 0.96 12.00 9.16
C LYS A 215 1.96 11.73 8.05
N ASN A 216 3.11 12.40 8.11
CA ASN A 216 4.26 12.09 7.26
C ASN A 216 4.93 10.79 7.71
N LEU A 217 5.69 10.17 6.81
CA LEU A 217 6.47 8.98 7.15
C LEU A 217 7.57 9.30 8.16
N GLU A 218 7.85 8.33 9.00
CA GLU A 218 9.05 8.28 9.83
C GLU A 218 10.18 7.58 9.08
N MET A 219 11.40 8.02 9.36
CA MET A 219 12.63 7.47 8.81
C MET A 219 13.52 7.02 9.96
N GLU A 220 13.87 5.74 9.99
CA GLU A 220 14.76 5.17 10.98
C GLU A 220 16.08 4.73 10.33
N HIS A 221 17.19 5.03 10.98
CA HIS A 221 18.50 4.56 10.53
C HIS A 221 18.75 3.13 11.05
N ARG A 222 18.83 2.15 10.15
CA ARG A 222 19.02 0.74 10.48
C ARG A 222 20.35 0.24 9.91
N VAL A 223 21.22 -0.26 10.78
CA VAL A 223 22.51 -0.85 10.40
C VAL A 223 22.39 -2.37 10.29
N PRO A 224 23.22 -3.04 9.45
CA PRO A 224 23.20 -4.49 9.34
C PRO A 224 23.61 -5.17 10.65
N LEU A 225 22.93 -6.25 11.03
CA LEU A 225 23.29 -7.11 12.17
C LEU A 225 24.57 -7.91 11.88
N HIS A 226 24.74 -8.33 10.62
CA HIS A 226 25.92 -9.09 10.19
C HIS A 226 26.46 -8.54 8.89
N ILE A 227 27.78 -8.39 8.85
CA ILE A 227 28.57 -8.01 7.67
C ILE A 227 29.56 -9.13 7.39
N LYS A 228 29.38 -9.81 6.24
CA LYS A 228 30.28 -10.87 5.77
C LYS A 228 31.05 -10.38 4.56
N LYS A 229 32.39 -10.40 4.63
CA LYS A 229 33.22 -10.15 3.44
C LYS A 229 33.17 -11.36 2.53
N ILE A 230 32.89 -11.14 1.24
CA ILE A 230 32.91 -12.14 0.18
C ILE A 230 34.07 -11.85 -0.79
N GLU A 231 34.28 -12.67 -1.81
CA GLU A 231 35.44 -12.58 -2.70
C GLU A 231 35.55 -11.21 -3.39
N ASP A 232 34.43 -10.69 -3.87
CA ASP A 232 34.33 -9.46 -4.68
C ASP A 232 33.52 -8.35 -3.97
N GLY A 233 33.34 -8.41 -2.64
CA GLY A 233 32.62 -7.38 -1.90
C GLY A 233 32.10 -7.79 -0.53
N TYR A 234 30.81 -7.56 -0.28
CA TYR A 234 30.17 -7.77 1.01
C TYR A 234 28.78 -8.39 0.87
N LEU A 235 28.39 -9.21 1.85
CA LEU A 235 27.03 -9.63 2.12
C LEU A 235 26.59 -9.05 3.47
N LEU A 236 25.50 -8.31 3.47
CA LEU A 236 24.91 -7.65 4.63
C LEU A 236 23.61 -8.35 5.00
N ASP A 237 23.37 -8.64 6.28
CA ASP A 237 22.10 -9.16 6.82
C ASP A 237 21.58 -8.16 7.86
N PHE A 238 20.40 -7.58 7.61
CA PHE A 238 19.73 -6.66 8.53
C PHE A 238 18.89 -7.36 9.59
N GLY A 239 18.78 -8.69 9.53
CA GLY A 239 18.06 -9.52 10.49
C GLY A 239 16.57 -9.65 10.22
N GLU A 240 15.95 -8.67 9.61
CA GLU A 240 14.55 -8.63 9.23
C GLU A 240 14.35 -7.89 7.89
N ASP A 241 13.19 -8.09 7.26
CA ASP A 241 12.82 -7.32 6.08
C ASP A 241 12.52 -5.87 6.47
N LEU A 242 13.12 -4.93 5.73
CA LEU A 242 13.00 -3.49 5.91
C LEU A 242 12.56 -2.83 4.61
N THR A 243 11.53 -1.97 4.70
CA THR A 243 11.10 -1.14 3.56
C THR A 243 11.83 0.19 3.60
N GLY A 244 12.74 0.44 2.65
CA GLY A 244 13.53 1.66 2.66
C GLY A 244 14.49 1.78 1.49
N THR A 245 15.40 2.75 1.56
CA THR A 245 16.49 2.94 0.63
C THR A 245 17.80 2.50 1.27
N PHE A 246 18.60 1.76 0.52
CA PHE A 246 19.94 1.40 0.98
C PHE A 246 20.89 2.59 0.80
N ALA A 247 21.74 2.81 1.77
CA ALA A 247 22.72 3.87 1.76
C ALA A 247 24.08 3.37 2.25
N MET A 248 25.15 3.95 1.69
CA MET A 248 26.53 3.66 2.06
C MET A 248 27.49 4.72 1.57
N LYS A 249 28.72 4.66 2.02
CA LYS A 249 29.83 5.47 1.52
C LYS A 249 30.89 4.62 0.83
N ALA A 250 31.59 5.24 -0.10
CA ALA A 250 32.72 4.63 -0.79
C ALA A 250 33.83 5.64 -1.05
N ASN A 251 35.06 5.13 -1.09
CA ASN A 251 36.21 5.86 -1.63
C ASN A 251 36.78 5.04 -2.79
N GLY A 252 36.76 5.62 -4.00
CA GLY A 252 37.18 4.91 -5.19
C GLY A 252 37.64 5.86 -6.30
N LYS A 253 37.89 5.28 -7.48
CA LYS A 253 38.27 6.03 -8.66
C LYS A 253 37.06 6.38 -9.51
N SER A 254 37.20 7.46 -10.26
CA SER A 254 36.16 7.86 -11.22
C SER A 254 35.88 6.75 -12.23
N GLY A 255 34.63 6.30 -12.28
CA GLY A 255 34.17 5.21 -13.15
C GLY A 255 34.17 3.82 -12.51
N ASP A 256 34.65 3.66 -11.27
CA ASP A 256 34.46 2.41 -10.52
C ASP A 256 32.96 2.13 -10.37
N ILE A 257 32.57 0.88 -10.53
CA ILE A 257 31.17 0.45 -10.46
C ILE A 257 30.98 -0.48 -9.27
N ILE A 258 29.98 -0.18 -8.47
CA ILE A 258 29.48 -1.03 -7.40
C ILE A 258 28.09 -1.53 -7.82
N THR A 259 27.93 -2.85 -7.85
CA THR A 259 26.61 -3.48 -8.07
C THR A 259 25.98 -3.79 -6.73
N ILE A 260 24.75 -3.35 -6.56
CA ILE A 260 23.95 -3.49 -5.33
C ILE A 260 22.80 -4.44 -5.62
N ARG A 261 22.76 -5.58 -4.93
CA ARG A 261 21.68 -6.57 -5.06
C ARG A 261 20.96 -6.71 -3.74
N CYS A 262 19.64 -6.50 -3.75
CA CYS A 262 18.80 -6.60 -2.57
C CYS A 262 17.87 -7.82 -2.67
N GLY A 263 17.49 -8.42 -1.54
CA GLY A 263 16.54 -9.53 -1.53
C GLY A 263 16.06 -9.92 -0.14
N GLU A 264 14.94 -10.64 -0.11
CA GLU A 264 14.30 -11.13 1.12
C GLU A 264 14.95 -12.42 1.63
N GLU A 265 15.66 -13.14 0.77
CA GLU A 265 16.27 -14.44 1.07
C GLU A 265 17.61 -14.65 0.35
N LEU A 266 18.34 -15.67 0.77
CA LEU A 266 19.61 -16.08 0.17
C LEU A 266 19.41 -17.30 -0.75
N LEU A 267 20.14 -17.32 -1.87
CA LEU A 267 20.32 -18.51 -2.71
C LEU A 267 21.43 -19.43 -2.17
N SER A 268 22.42 -18.86 -1.49
CA SER A 268 23.51 -19.55 -0.83
C SER A 268 24.07 -18.71 0.30
N GLU A 269 25.06 -19.20 1.05
CA GLU A 269 25.74 -18.47 2.12
C GLU A 269 26.42 -17.15 1.71
N VAL A 270 26.54 -16.89 0.41
CA VAL A 270 27.23 -15.69 -0.13
C VAL A 270 26.46 -15.01 -1.25
N GLN A 271 25.25 -15.47 -1.56
CA GLN A 271 24.49 -14.95 -2.69
C GLN A 271 23.06 -14.60 -2.29
N VAL A 272 22.68 -13.35 -2.51
CA VAL A 272 21.30 -12.86 -2.34
C VAL A 272 20.45 -13.34 -3.52
N ARG A 273 19.21 -13.73 -3.26
CA ARG A 273 18.18 -13.89 -4.28
C ARG A 273 17.62 -12.50 -4.64
N ASN A 274 18.29 -11.82 -5.55
CA ASN A 274 17.88 -10.49 -6.02
C ASN A 274 16.85 -10.54 -7.16
N GLU A 275 16.74 -11.67 -7.87
CA GLU A 275 15.61 -11.94 -8.74
C GLU A 275 14.46 -12.48 -7.87
N LEU A 276 13.70 -11.54 -7.32
CA LEU A 276 12.50 -11.85 -6.57
C LEU A 276 11.45 -12.43 -7.50
N ARG A 277 10.39 -12.95 -6.92
CA ARG A 277 9.29 -13.50 -7.71
C ARG A 277 8.60 -12.43 -8.54
N CYS A 278 7.94 -12.81 -9.65
CA CYS A 278 7.22 -11.89 -10.54
C CYS A 278 8.13 -10.90 -11.29
N ASN A 279 9.27 -11.36 -11.78
CA ASN A 279 10.27 -10.57 -12.53
C ASN A 279 10.76 -9.32 -11.77
N CYS A 280 10.68 -9.32 -10.45
CA CYS A 280 11.13 -8.24 -9.61
C CYS A 280 12.65 -8.35 -9.39
N LEU A 281 13.43 -7.78 -10.29
CA LEU A 281 14.90 -7.84 -10.25
C LEU A 281 15.43 -6.63 -9.46
N TYR A 282 15.94 -6.87 -8.27
CA TYR A 282 16.59 -5.84 -7.44
C TYR A 282 18.11 -5.83 -7.67
N GLU A 283 18.53 -5.11 -8.71
CA GLU A 283 19.93 -4.89 -9.03
C GLU A 283 20.12 -3.45 -9.49
N ASP A 284 20.84 -2.67 -8.69
CA ASP A 284 21.20 -1.29 -8.98
C ASP A 284 22.72 -1.17 -9.23
N LYS A 285 23.11 -0.07 -9.87
CA LYS A 285 24.50 0.23 -10.16
C LYS A 285 24.88 1.62 -9.66
N TRP A 286 25.95 1.70 -8.91
CA TRP A 286 26.51 2.94 -8.44
C TRP A 286 27.87 3.19 -9.07
N ILE A 287 28.00 4.28 -9.84
CA ILE A 287 29.22 4.67 -10.56
C ILE A 287 29.89 5.82 -9.80
N LEU A 288 31.09 5.57 -9.29
CA LEU A 288 31.78 6.50 -8.43
C LEU A 288 32.43 7.68 -9.20
N LYS A 289 32.50 8.84 -8.56
CA LYS A 289 33.47 9.90 -8.90
C LYS A 289 34.76 9.61 -8.18
N GLU A 290 35.84 10.37 -8.50
CA GLU A 290 37.11 10.30 -7.80
C GLU A 290 36.98 10.69 -6.32
N GLY A 291 37.54 9.87 -5.41
CA GLY A 291 37.55 10.10 -3.96
C GLY A 291 36.26 9.62 -3.25
N GLU A 292 35.84 10.38 -2.25
CA GLU A 292 34.69 10.03 -1.43
C GLU A 292 33.36 10.23 -2.16
N ASN A 293 32.48 9.24 -1.99
CA ASN A 293 31.13 9.17 -2.56
C ASN A 293 30.12 8.79 -1.47
N GLU A 294 28.89 9.24 -1.63
CA GLU A 294 27.77 8.91 -0.77
C GLU A 294 26.55 8.53 -1.63
N LEU A 295 26.11 7.27 -1.49
CA LEU A 295 24.97 6.73 -2.21
C LEU A 295 23.67 7.34 -1.67
N GLU A 296 22.82 7.81 -2.57
CA GLU A 296 21.46 8.28 -2.28
C GLU A 296 20.48 7.67 -3.29
N GLU A 297 19.92 6.51 -2.96
CA GLU A 297 18.81 5.95 -3.75
C GLU A 297 17.55 6.79 -3.59
N PHE A 298 16.71 6.84 -4.62
CA PHE A 298 15.42 7.53 -4.56
C PHE A 298 14.28 6.56 -4.31
N GLU A 299 14.23 5.48 -5.08
CA GLU A 299 13.17 4.47 -5.02
C GLU A 299 13.43 3.49 -3.86
N TYR A 300 12.43 3.34 -3.00
CA TYR A 300 12.52 2.37 -1.91
C TYR A 300 12.29 0.92 -2.39
N LYS A 301 12.86 0.00 -1.67
CA LYS A 301 12.72 -1.45 -1.84
C LYS A 301 12.35 -2.08 -0.50
N CYS A 302 11.92 -3.34 -0.50
CA CYS A 302 11.82 -4.14 0.72
C CYS A 302 12.77 -5.31 0.61
N PHE A 303 13.62 -5.47 1.62
CA PHE A 303 14.67 -6.50 1.63
C PHE A 303 15.20 -6.71 3.04
N ARG A 304 15.78 -7.89 3.25
CA ARG A 304 16.57 -8.23 4.43
C ARG A 304 18.08 -8.24 4.13
N TYR A 305 18.45 -8.67 2.94
CA TYR A 305 19.85 -8.88 2.55
C TYR A 305 20.28 -7.92 1.46
N VAL A 306 21.53 -7.44 1.56
CA VAL A 306 22.19 -6.69 0.49
C VAL A 306 23.52 -7.33 0.16
N GLN A 307 23.74 -7.62 -1.13
CA GLN A 307 25.02 -8.08 -1.68
C GLN A 307 25.64 -6.95 -2.49
N LEU A 308 26.85 -6.59 -2.12
CA LEU A 308 27.65 -5.57 -2.81
C LEU A 308 28.79 -6.27 -3.54
N THR A 309 28.94 -5.99 -4.83
CA THR A 309 30.05 -6.53 -5.63
C THR A 309 30.73 -5.41 -6.44
N THR A 310 32.05 -5.48 -6.56
CA THR A 310 32.86 -4.58 -7.39
C THR A 310 34.13 -5.27 -7.86
N GLU A 311 34.56 -4.96 -9.08
CA GLU A 311 35.86 -5.39 -9.62
C GLU A 311 37.00 -4.40 -9.27
N SER A 312 36.67 -3.29 -8.65
CA SER A 312 37.59 -2.23 -8.27
C SER A 312 38.18 -2.45 -6.85
N SER A 313 39.18 -1.63 -6.49
CA SER A 313 39.72 -1.60 -5.14
C SER A 313 39.07 -0.55 -4.24
N ALA A 314 37.86 -0.13 -4.55
CA ALA A 314 37.12 0.86 -3.75
C ALA A 314 36.89 0.37 -2.32
N GLU A 315 37.08 1.25 -1.36
CA GLU A 315 36.73 1.01 0.04
C GLU A 315 35.27 1.34 0.26
N LEU A 316 34.54 0.43 0.91
CA LEU A 316 33.09 0.55 1.16
C LEU A 316 32.81 0.53 2.67
N TRP A 317 32.02 1.48 3.17
CA TRP A 317 31.67 1.58 4.59
C TRP A 317 30.36 2.31 4.82
N ASP A 318 29.94 2.46 6.08
CA ASP A 318 28.74 3.19 6.53
C ASP A 318 27.44 2.61 5.96
N PHE A 319 27.34 1.26 5.97
CA PHE A 319 26.17 0.54 5.45
C PHE A 319 24.96 0.71 6.34
N HIS A 320 23.86 1.20 5.79
CA HIS A 320 22.60 1.30 6.49
C HIS A 320 21.39 1.29 5.55
N VAL A 321 20.21 1.15 6.11
CA VAL A 321 18.93 1.37 5.43
C VAL A 321 18.27 2.57 6.09
N ASP A 322 17.86 3.53 5.29
CA ASP A 322 16.88 4.54 5.69
C ASP A 322 15.51 3.87 5.64
N TYR A 323 15.15 3.23 6.76
CA TYR A 323 13.93 2.47 6.94
C TYR A 323 12.75 3.41 7.07
N ARG A 324 11.78 3.29 6.17
CA ARG A 324 10.59 4.15 6.10
C ARG A 324 9.33 3.40 6.46
N HIS A 325 8.46 4.03 7.21
CA HIS A 325 7.11 3.55 7.51
C HIS A 325 6.20 4.68 7.99
N TYR A 326 4.90 4.46 7.91
CA TYR A 326 3.94 5.32 8.60
C TYR A 326 4.18 5.26 10.12
N PRO A 327 3.99 6.35 10.90
CA PRO A 327 4.18 6.34 12.35
C PRO A 327 3.54 5.11 13.01
N PHE A 328 4.37 4.33 13.71
CA PHE A 328 4.00 3.01 14.21
C PHE A 328 4.33 2.89 15.69
N ASP A 329 3.47 3.45 16.55
CA ASP A 329 3.58 3.35 18.00
C ASP A 329 2.68 2.23 18.54
N ASP A 330 3.28 1.08 18.86
CA ASP A 330 2.59 -0.08 19.43
C ASP A 330 2.63 -0.12 20.97
N SER A 331 3.08 0.94 21.62
CA SER A 331 3.21 1.02 23.09
C SER A 331 1.88 0.91 23.83
N SER A 332 0.76 1.23 23.17
CA SER A 332 -0.59 1.10 23.71
C SER A 332 -1.20 -0.31 23.55
N CYS A 333 -0.58 -1.16 22.73
CA CYS A 333 -1.03 -2.53 22.53
C CYS A 333 -0.73 -3.37 23.77
N THR A 334 -1.78 -3.86 24.44
CA THR A 334 -1.68 -4.58 25.71
C THR A 334 -1.64 -6.10 25.55
N TYR A 335 -1.82 -6.61 24.33
CA TYR A 335 -1.83 -8.06 24.10
C TYR A 335 -0.48 -8.69 24.44
N HIS A 336 -0.52 -9.74 25.24
CA HIS A 336 0.64 -10.53 25.62
C HIS A 336 0.29 -12.01 25.67
N SER A 337 1.16 -12.88 25.19
CA SER A 337 1.00 -14.33 25.28
C SER A 337 2.25 -14.97 25.85
N GLU A 338 2.08 -15.94 26.76
CA GLU A 338 3.17 -16.80 27.25
C GLU A 338 3.53 -17.91 26.25
N ASP A 339 2.70 -18.17 25.23
CA ASP A 339 2.98 -19.13 24.17
C ASP A 339 4.03 -18.56 23.21
N ALA A 340 5.21 -19.18 23.19
CA ALA A 340 6.32 -18.75 22.36
C ALA A 340 5.99 -18.77 20.85
N LEU A 341 5.13 -19.70 20.39
CA LEU A 341 4.70 -19.76 19.01
C LEU A 341 3.79 -18.58 18.67
N ILE A 342 2.86 -18.24 19.54
CA ILE A 342 2.03 -17.04 19.37
C ILE A 342 2.90 -15.78 19.32
N GLY A 343 3.91 -15.67 20.18
CA GLY A 343 4.86 -14.55 20.16
C GLY A 343 5.57 -14.43 18.79
N GLN A 344 6.03 -15.54 18.22
CA GLN A 344 6.66 -15.55 16.90
C GLN A 344 5.67 -15.19 15.76
N ILE A 345 4.46 -15.73 15.81
CA ILE A 345 3.39 -15.41 14.84
C ILE A 345 3.05 -13.92 14.91
N TRP A 346 2.91 -13.39 16.12
CA TRP A 346 2.65 -11.97 16.36
C TRP A 346 3.72 -11.07 15.72
N GLU A 347 5.00 -11.40 15.95
CA GLU A 347 6.10 -10.58 15.43
C GLU A 347 6.16 -10.57 13.90
N ILE A 348 6.01 -11.72 13.22
CA ILE A 348 6.01 -11.73 11.74
C ILE A 348 4.81 -10.96 11.16
N CYS A 349 3.64 -11.04 11.80
CA CYS A 349 2.45 -10.29 11.41
C CYS A 349 2.64 -8.79 11.66
N LYS A 350 3.13 -8.38 12.84
CA LYS A 350 3.42 -7.00 13.20
C LYS A 350 4.42 -6.36 12.23
N ASN A 351 5.52 -7.06 11.94
CA ASN A 351 6.54 -6.57 11.02
C ASN A 351 5.99 -6.42 9.59
N ALA A 352 5.14 -7.35 9.12
CA ALA A 352 4.49 -7.20 7.82
C ALA A 352 3.56 -5.97 7.79
N VAL A 353 2.75 -5.76 8.84
CA VAL A 353 1.88 -4.58 8.95
C VAL A 353 2.70 -3.29 8.93
N ARG A 354 3.80 -3.21 9.70
CA ARG A 354 4.67 -2.03 9.73
C ARG A 354 5.29 -1.73 8.37
N ASN A 355 5.87 -2.74 7.72
CA ASN A 355 6.51 -2.61 6.41
C ASN A 355 5.52 -2.24 5.28
N CYS A 356 4.29 -2.73 5.34
CA CYS A 356 3.24 -2.42 4.37
C CYS A 356 2.47 -1.13 4.69
N SER A 357 2.69 -0.49 5.86
CA SER A 357 2.08 0.79 6.22
C SER A 357 3.01 1.93 5.83
N GLN A 358 2.74 2.52 4.67
CA GLN A 358 3.46 3.64 4.08
C GLN A 358 2.53 4.87 4.02
N GLU A 359 2.58 5.70 2.97
CA GLU A 359 1.55 6.74 2.73
C GLU A 359 0.17 6.12 2.43
N ALA A 360 0.14 4.81 2.24
CA ALA A 360 -1.05 3.97 2.08
C ALA A 360 -0.76 2.58 2.67
N PHE A 361 -1.80 1.79 2.91
CA PHE A 361 -1.62 0.37 3.18
C PHE A 361 -1.32 -0.35 1.88
N LEU A 362 -0.10 -0.88 1.75
CA LEU A 362 0.32 -1.62 0.57
C LEU A 362 0.00 -3.11 0.70
N ASP A 363 -0.27 -3.77 -0.42
CA ASP A 363 -0.30 -5.23 -0.50
C ASP A 363 1.09 -5.80 -0.14
N CYS A 364 2.09 -5.36 -0.88
CA CYS A 364 3.49 -5.65 -0.64
C CYS A 364 4.38 -4.45 -1.01
N PRO A 365 5.50 -4.22 -0.32
CA PRO A 365 6.35 -3.07 -0.58
C PRO A 365 7.38 -3.28 -1.70
N HIS A 366 7.20 -4.28 -2.57
CA HIS A 366 8.12 -4.58 -3.66
C HIS A 366 7.48 -4.58 -5.05
N ARG A 367 6.96 -5.75 -5.53
CA ARG A 367 6.59 -5.90 -6.94
C ARG A 367 5.35 -5.12 -7.38
N GLU A 368 4.47 -4.76 -6.46
CA GLU A 368 3.22 -4.07 -6.79
C GLU A 368 3.09 -2.71 -6.12
N LYS A 369 3.38 -2.58 -4.84
CA LYS A 369 3.24 -1.36 -4.04
C LYS A 369 1.83 -0.75 -4.15
N GLY A 370 0.81 -1.60 -4.27
CA GLY A 370 -0.57 -1.20 -4.48
C GLY A 370 -1.38 -1.16 -3.19
N GLN A 371 -2.27 -0.18 -3.04
CA GLN A 371 -3.25 -0.15 -1.96
C GLN A 371 -4.44 -1.02 -2.33
N TYR A 372 -4.43 -2.32 -1.96
CA TYR A 372 -5.47 -3.26 -2.37
C TYR A 372 -6.69 -3.23 -1.45
N LEU A 373 -7.89 -3.22 -2.07
CA LEU A 373 -9.18 -3.11 -1.38
C LEU A 373 -9.47 -4.30 -0.47
N GLY A 374 -9.16 -5.54 -0.92
CA GLY A 374 -9.33 -6.73 -0.09
C GLY A 374 -8.42 -6.73 1.11
N ASP A 375 -7.13 -6.48 0.88
CA ASP A 375 -6.05 -6.41 1.87
C ASP A 375 -6.35 -5.41 2.99
N LEU A 376 -6.99 -4.29 2.65
CA LEU A 376 -7.39 -3.26 3.59
C LEU A 376 -8.16 -3.84 4.79
N THR A 377 -9.02 -4.86 4.56
CA THR A 377 -9.82 -5.48 5.61
C THR A 377 -8.96 -6.02 6.75
N VAL A 378 -7.87 -6.70 6.41
CA VAL A 378 -6.97 -7.34 7.39
C VAL A 378 -5.94 -6.35 7.88
N THR A 379 -5.27 -5.66 6.95
CA THR A 379 -4.13 -4.78 7.25
C THR A 379 -4.56 -3.60 8.14
N ALA A 380 -5.65 -2.91 7.81
CA ALA A 380 -6.12 -1.77 8.59
C ALA A 380 -6.63 -2.19 9.98
N HIS A 381 -7.27 -3.35 10.09
CA HIS A 381 -7.71 -3.88 11.38
C HIS A 381 -6.52 -4.23 12.27
N ALA A 382 -5.54 -4.95 11.73
CA ALA A 382 -4.31 -5.29 12.46
C ALA A 382 -3.51 -4.03 12.85
N PHE A 383 -3.40 -3.04 11.95
CA PHE A 383 -2.74 -1.77 12.22
C PHE A 383 -3.41 -1.02 13.38
N TYR A 384 -4.74 -0.92 13.36
CA TYR A 384 -5.49 -0.31 14.46
C TYR A 384 -5.29 -1.06 15.78
N CYS A 385 -5.35 -2.38 15.77
CA CYS A 385 -5.12 -3.20 16.95
C CYS A 385 -3.74 -2.97 17.56
N LEU A 386 -2.73 -2.73 16.74
CA LEU A 386 -1.36 -2.48 17.18
C LEU A 386 -1.15 -1.05 17.67
N THR A 387 -1.71 -0.06 16.98
CA THR A 387 -1.35 1.36 17.17
C THR A 387 -2.46 2.25 17.73
N GLY A 388 -3.72 1.81 17.62
CA GLY A 388 -4.89 2.63 17.92
C GLY A 388 -5.15 3.77 16.91
N ASP A 389 -4.30 3.95 15.88
CA ASP A 389 -4.44 5.00 14.86
C ASP A 389 -5.41 4.58 13.76
N THR A 390 -6.26 5.52 13.33
CA THR A 390 -7.28 5.30 12.29
C THR A 390 -7.15 6.23 11.08
N ASP A 391 -6.17 7.14 11.07
CA ASP A 391 -6.05 8.16 10.03
C ASP A 391 -5.74 7.54 8.66
N LEU A 392 -4.80 6.57 8.64
CA LEU A 392 -4.44 5.86 7.41
C LEU A 392 -5.61 5.00 6.90
N PHE A 393 -6.38 4.37 7.80
CA PHE A 393 -7.60 3.63 7.42
C PHE A 393 -8.66 4.56 6.81
N ARG A 394 -8.89 5.73 7.46
CA ARG A 394 -9.80 6.74 6.93
C ARG A 394 -9.39 7.20 5.54
N LYS A 395 -8.11 7.52 5.34
CA LYS A 395 -7.58 7.92 4.02
C LYS A 395 -7.86 6.84 2.97
N ALA A 396 -7.55 5.57 3.28
CA ALA A 396 -7.78 4.46 2.36
C ALA A 396 -9.24 4.36 1.91
N LEU A 397 -10.21 4.51 2.81
CA LEU A 397 -11.63 4.50 2.48
C LEU A 397 -12.01 5.62 1.49
N PHE A 398 -11.43 6.82 1.63
CA PHE A 398 -11.63 7.91 0.68
C PHE A 398 -10.93 7.68 -0.65
N ASP A 399 -9.69 7.14 -0.64
CA ASP A 399 -8.95 6.83 -1.87
C ASP A 399 -9.74 5.84 -2.75
N PHE A 400 -10.31 4.79 -2.14
CA PHE A 400 -11.18 3.85 -2.85
C PHE A 400 -12.46 4.52 -3.35
N ALA A 401 -13.08 5.38 -2.55
CA ALA A 401 -14.26 6.15 -2.99
C ALA A 401 -13.95 7.02 -4.22
N HIS A 402 -12.80 7.67 -4.26
CA HIS A 402 -12.37 8.48 -5.41
C HIS A 402 -12.20 7.63 -6.69
N SER A 403 -11.85 6.36 -6.60
CA SER A 403 -11.71 5.48 -7.75
C SER A 403 -13.04 5.21 -8.48
N THR A 404 -14.18 5.48 -7.86
CA THR A 404 -15.51 5.28 -8.46
C THR A 404 -15.80 6.19 -9.64
N VAL A 405 -15.01 7.24 -9.87
CA VAL A 405 -15.15 8.11 -11.07
C VAL A 405 -14.94 7.34 -12.37
N VAL A 406 -14.17 6.26 -12.34
CA VAL A 406 -13.95 5.37 -13.50
C VAL A 406 -14.69 4.04 -13.33
N CYS A 407 -14.83 3.57 -12.10
CA CYS A 407 -15.42 2.31 -11.72
C CYS A 407 -16.86 2.50 -11.20
N GLU A 408 -17.77 3.03 -12.03
CA GLU A 408 -19.14 3.39 -11.64
C GLU A 408 -19.87 2.23 -10.93
N GLY A 409 -20.26 2.46 -9.67
CA GLY A 409 -20.90 1.46 -8.81
C GLY A 409 -19.98 0.33 -8.35
N MET A 410 -18.72 0.43 -8.61
CA MET A 410 -17.63 -0.45 -8.17
C MET A 410 -16.45 0.40 -7.74
N MET A 411 -15.39 -0.24 -7.25
CA MET A 411 -14.15 0.41 -6.87
C MET A 411 -12.98 -0.20 -7.62
N ALA A 412 -11.91 0.55 -7.81
CA ALA A 412 -10.65 -0.02 -8.21
C ALA A 412 -10.15 -0.98 -7.12
N VAL A 413 -9.56 -2.09 -7.52
CA VAL A 413 -8.92 -3.01 -6.59
C VAL A 413 -7.72 -2.36 -5.90
N ALA A 414 -7.04 -1.45 -6.60
CA ALA A 414 -6.02 -0.56 -6.07
C ALA A 414 -6.14 0.81 -6.75
N PRO A 415 -6.36 1.92 -6.01
CA PRO A 415 -6.44 3.25 -6.59
C PRO A 415 -5.12 3.64 -7.26
N GLY A 416 -5.19 3.85 -8.57
CA GLY A 416 -4.06 4.18 -9.42
C GLY A 416 -4.55 4.54 -10.81
N SER A 417 -3.64 4.80 -11.75
CA SER A 417 -4.02 5.12 -13.15
C SER A 417 -4.62 3.91 -13.87
N PHE A 418 -4.20 2.70 -13.51
CA PHE A 418 -4.70 1.45 -14.06
C PHE A 418 -5.60 0.75 -13.05
N MET A 419 -6.88 0.65 -13.33
CA MET A 419 -7.90 0.20 -12.39
C MET A 419 -8.46 -1.17 -12.77
N GLN A 420 -8.22 -2.16 -11.93
CA GLN A 420 -8.85 -3.47 -11.99
C GLN A 420 -10.08 -3.47 -11.07
N GLU A 421 -11.16 -4.14 -11.48
CA GLU A 421 -12.38 -4.29 -10.68
C GLU A 421 -12.56 -5.74 -10.26
N ILE A 422 -12.58 -5.99 -8.94
CA ILE A 422 -12.88 -7.30 -8.35
C ILE A 422 -14.21 -7.18 -7.59
N ALA A 423 -15.19 -8.00 -7.98
CA ALA A 423 -16.57 -7.89 -7.49
C ALA A 423 -16.67 -8.15 -5.98
N ASP A 424 -16.10 -9.25 -5.52
CA ASP A 424 -16.08 -9.63 -4.10
C ASP A 424 -15.35 -8.62 -3.23
N PHE A 425 -14.27 -8.01 -3.70
CA PHE A 425 -13.59 -6.94 -2.95
C PHE A 425 -14.45 -5.68 -2.80
N SER A 426 -15.17 -5.27 -3.84
CA SER A 426 -16.08 -4.13 -3.75
C SER A 426 -17.23 -4.36 -2.74
N LEU A 427 -17.72 -5.60 -2.61
CA LEU A 427 -18.75 -5.96 -1.63
C LEU A 427 -18.26 -5.87 -0.18
N LEU A 428 -16.95 -5.92 0.07
CA LEU A 428 -16.37 -5.75 1.40
C LEU A 428 -16.40 -4.29 1.89
N TYR A 429 -16.59 -3.31 1.03
CA TYR A 429 -16.45 -1.89 1.40
C TYR A 429 -17.43 -1.47 2.51
N ALA A 430 -18.67 -1.93 2.51
CA ALA A 430 -19.63 -1.64 3.58
C ALA A 430 -19.18 -2.22 4.94
N TYR A 431 -18.57 -3.42 4.94
CA TYR A 431 -17.97 -4.00 6.14
C TYR A 431 -16.76 -3.17 6.62
N GLN A 432 -15.90 -2.72 5.70
CA GLN A 432 -14.74 -1.88 6.03
C GLN A 432 -15.16 -0.52 6.62
N LEU A 433 -16.23 0.10 6.11
CA LEU A 433 -16.82 1.31 6.71
C LEU A 433 -17.28 1.06 8.15
N LEU A 434 -17.94 -0.07 8.37
CA LEU A 434 -18.43 -0.45 9.69
C LEU A 434 -17.29 -0.76 10.66
N LEU A 435 -16.27 -1.46 10.18
CA LEU A 435 -15.04 -1.76 10.92
C LEU A 435 -14.33 -0.45 11.31
N TYR A 436 -14.16 0.46 10.37
CA TYR A 436 -13.61 1.79 10.65
C TYR A 436 -14.40 2.53 11.73
N TYR A 437 -15.72 2.51 11.64
CA TYR A 437 -16.57 3.14 12.67
C TYR A 437 -16.41 2.46 14.04
N ARG A 438 -16.31 1.13 14.08
CA ARG A 438 -16.08 0.40 15.34
C ARG A 438 -14.77 0.81 16.00
N CYS A 439 -13.73 1.09 15.20
CA CYS A 439 -12.43 1.57 15.66
C CYS A 439 -12.47 3.05 16.08
N SER A 440 -13.03 3.94 15.24
CA SER A 440 -12.90 5.39 15.36
C SER A 440 -14.07 6.10 16.03
N LYS A 441 -15.29 5.50 15.98
CA LYS A 441 -16.57 6.15 16.33
C LYS A 441 -16.92 7.39 15.47
N ASP A 442 -16.32 7.51 14.28
CA ASP A 442 -16.48 8.66 13.38
C ASP A 442 -17.72 8.50 12.48
N LEU A 443 -18.85 9.01 12.92
CA LEU A 443 -20.11 9.05 12.16
C LEU A 443 -20.06 10.00 10.94
N GLU A 444 -19.18 11.00 10.97
CA GLU A 444 -19.07 11.96 9.87
C GLU A 444 -18.49 11.30 8.62
N THR A 445 -17.46 10.51 8.78
CA THR A 445 -16.89 9.72 7.68
C THR A 445 -17.91 8.73 7.13
N LEU A 446 -18.66 8.00 7.97
CA LEU A 446 -19.74 7.15 7.51
C LEU A 446 -20.76 7.92 6.66
N ARG A 447 -21.21 9.08 7.13
CA ARG A 447 -22.19 9.91 6.40
C ARG A 447 -21.67 10.39 5.05
N LYS A 448 -20.38 10.75 4.98
CA LYS A 448 -19.75 11.20 3.73
C LYS A 448 -19.59 10.06 2.70
N LEU A 449 -19.29 8.84 3.16
CA LEU A 449 -19.02 7.70 2.29
C LEU A 449 -20.23 6.81 2.04
N LEU A 450 -21.33 7.01 2.75
CA LEU A 450 -22.59 6.26 2.51
C LEU A 450 -23.05 6.28 1.04
N PRO A 451 -23.07 7.44 0.33
CA PRO A 451 -23.52 7.45 -1.07
C PRO A 451 -22.67 6.55 -1.98
N VAL A 452 -21.38 6.37 -1.68
CA VAL A 452 -20.49 5.46 -2.42
C VAL A 452 -20.88 4.01 -2.16
N ALA A 453 -21.09 3.64 -0.89
CA ALA A 453 -21.54 2.30 -0.53
C ALA A 453 -22.94 1.99 -1.11
N GLU A 454 -23.86 2.96 -1.16
CA GLU A 454 -25.17 2.84 -1.83
C GLU A 454 -25.00 2.65 -3.35
N GLY A 455 -24.02 3.28 -3.97
CA GLY A 455 -23.68 3.06 -5.38
C GLY A 455 -23.26 1.61 -5.65
N ILE A 456 -22.46 1.01 -4.76
CA ILE A 456 -22.07 -0.40 -4.85
C ILE A 456 -23.30 -1.31 -4.63
N GLU A 457 -24.09 -1.03 -3.60
CA GLU A 457 -25.33 -1.74 -3.33
C GLU A 457 -26.25 -1.77 -4.57
N TRP A 458 -26.51 -0.60 -5.14
CA TRP A 458 -27.30 -0.46 -6.37
C TRP A 458 -26.69 -1.21 -7.57
N TYR A 459 -25.36 -1.21 -7.71
CA TYR A 459 -24.69 -1.94 -8.77
C TYR A 459 -24.99 -3.43 -8.72
N PHE A 460 -24.88 -4.06 -7.54
CA PHE A 460 -25.14 -5.50 -7.37
C PHE A 460 -26.63 -5.85 -7.38
N ASP A 461 -27.52 -4.96 -6.95
CA ASP A 461 -28.97 -5.15 -7.03
C ASP A 461 -29.46 -5.42 -8.46
N ARG A 462 -28.74 -4.95 -9.48
CA ARG A 462 -29.05 -5.20 -10.90
C ARG A 462 -28.90 -6.67 -11.32
N PHE A 463 -28.19 -7.47 -10.55
CA PHE A 463 -27.97 -8.89 -10.80
C PHE A 463 -28.92 -9.80 -10.01
N GLN A 464 -29.88 -9.21 -9.29
CA GLN A 464 -30.84 -9.98 -8.50
C GLN A 464 -31.74 -10.86 -9.38
N ARG A 465 -31.90 -12.09 -8.93
CA ARG A 465 -32.94 -13.02 -9.38
C ARG A 465 -34.28 -12.65 -8.74
N PHE A 466 -35.34 -13.37 -9.17
CA PHE A 466 -36.67 -13.23 -8.58
C PHE A 466 -36.76 -13.51 -7.07
N ASP A 467 -35.81 -14.27 -6.52
CA ASP A 467 -35.73 -14.61 -5.09
C ASP A 467 -34.78 -13.66 -4.29
N GLY A 468 -34.14 -12.71 -4.95
CA GLY A 468 -33.25 -11.72 -4.34
C GLY A 468 -31.79 -12.13 -4.24
N MET A 469 -31.43 -13.37 -4.61
CA MET A 469 -30.01 -13.73 -4.77
C MET A 469 -29.44 -13.13 -6.06
N ILE A 470 -28.14 -12.88 -6.11
CA ILE A 470 -27.48 -12.38 -7.31
C ILE A 470 -26.91 -13.52 -8.15
N GLU A 471 -26.97 -13.36 -9.47
CA GLU A 471 -26.43 -14.32 -10.43
C GLU A 471 -25.79 -13.64 -11.64
N ASN A 472 -24.95 -14.36 -12.35
CA ASN A 472 -24.37 -13.93 -13.63
C ASN A 472 -23.59 -12.60 -13.54
N VAL A 473 -22.83 -12.37 -12.47
CA VAL A 473 -21.92 -11.23 -12.36
C VAL A 473 -20.65 -11.50 -13.20
N LYS A 474 -20.81 -11.62 -14.53
CA LYS A 474 -19.81 -12.15 -15.48
C LYS A 474 -18.78 -11.15 -15.96
N THR A 475 -19.08 -9.85 -15.87
CA THR A 475 -18.23 -8.80 -16.46
C THR A 475 -17.15 -8.31 -15.52
N LYS A 476 -17.08 -8.91 -14.33
CA LYS A 476 -16.11 -8.58 -13.27
C LYS A 476 -15.40 -9.83 -12.80
N TRP A 477 -14.19 -9.64 -12.34
CA TRP A 477 -13.46 -10.72 -11.72
C TRP A 477 -14.04 -11.01 -10.33
N ASN A 478 -14.38 -12.26 -10.06
CA ASN A 478 -14.62 -12.77 -8.72
C ASN A 478 -13.41 -13.60 -8.33
N LEU A 479 -12.73 -13.15 -7.29
CA LEU A 479 -11.49 -13.77 -6.86
C LEU A 479 -11.76 -15.02 -6.03
N VAL A 480 -12.78 -14.98 -5.16
CA VAL A 480 -13.07 -15.97 -4.11
C VAL A 480 -11.91 -16.08 -3.15
N ASP A 481 -10.72 -16.43 -3.64
CA ASP A 481 -9.49 -16.52 -2.89
C ASP A 481 -8.25 -16.50 -3.83
N TRP A 482 -7.08 -16.28 -3.24
CA TRP A 482 -5.81 -16.27 -3.92
C TRP A 482 -4.71 -16.97 -3.09
N PRO A 483 -3.89 -17.85 -3.67
CA PRO A 483 -3.91 -18.29 -5.08
C PRO A 483 -5.02 -19.32 -5.39
N GLU A 484 -5.23 -19.56 -6.67
CA GLU A 484 -6.30 -20.42 -7.18
C GLU A 484 -6.25 -21.86 -6.65
N ASN A 485 -5.06 -22.41 -6.45
CA ASN A 485 -4.87 -23.75 -5.88
C ASN A 485 -5.23 -23.88 -4.39
N LEU A 486 -5.59 -22.79 -3.73
CA LEU A 486 -6.03 -22.77 -2.33
C LEU A 486 -7.53 -22.42 -2.19
N ARG A 487 -8.33 -22.73 -3.20
CA ARG A 487 -9.79 -22.51 -3.20
C ARG A 487 -10.60 -23.72 -2.74
N ASP A 488 -9.96 -24.76 -2.19
CA ASP A 488 -10.64 -25.97 -1.68
C ASP A 488 -11.62 -26.58 -2.69
N ASP A 489 -11.18 -26.67 -3.96
CA ASP A 489 -12.00 -27.14 -5.09
C ASP A 489 -13.37 -26.44 -5.20
N TYR A 490 -13.46 -25.16 -4.79
CA TYR A 490 -14.66 -24.36 -4.93
C TYR A 490 -15.20 -24.50 -6.35
N ASP A 491 -16.46 -24.91 -6.46
CA ASP A 491 -17.12 -25.24 -7.72
C ASP A 491 -17.36 -23.99 -8.59
N PHE A 492 -16.25 -23.49 -9.07
CA PHE A 492 -16.14 -22.20 -9.70
C PHE A 492 -15.17 -22.31 -10.87
N ASP A 493 -15.62 -22.97 -11.93
CA ASP A 493 -14.86 -23.18 -13.15
C ASP A 493 -14.81 -21.89 -13.99
N LEU A 494 -13.89 -20.98 -13.63
CA LEU A 494 -13.80 -19.69 -14.30
C LEU A 494 -12.42 -19.33 -14.77
N PRO A 495 -12.21 -19.16 -16.08
CA PRO A 495 -11.05 -18.45 -16.56
C PRO A 495 -11.15 -16.98 -16.16
N GLN A 496 -10.09 -16.44 -15.50
CA GLN A 496 -9.97 -15.02 -15.25
C GLN A 496 -10.01 -14.25 -16.58
N PRO A 497 -10.60 -13.04 -16.59
CA PRO A 497 -11.20 -12.26 -15.50
C PRO A 497 -12.74 -12.37 -15.45
N VAL A 498 -13.33 -13.40 -15.96
CA VAL A 498 -14.79 -13.57 -16.10
C VAL A 498 -15.33 -14.47 -15.00
N VAL A 499 -16.38 -14.01 -14.33
CA VAL A 499 -17.18 -14.84 -13.42
C VAL A 499 -18.08 -15.73 -14.25
N GLY A 500 -18.21 -17.02 -13.89
CA GLY A 500 -19.09 -17.96 -14.54
C GLY A 500 -20.57 -17.59 -14.50
N ASP A 501 -21.29 -18.34 -15.27
CA ASP A 501 -22.76 -18.31 -15.23
C ASP A 501 -23.26 -18.92 -13.94
N GLY A 502 -24.35 -18.38 -13.41
CA GLY A 502 -25.07 -18.96 -12.31
C GLY A 502 -25.04 -18.16 -11.00
N CYS A 503 -25.58 -18.80 -9.99
CA CYS A 503 -25.75 -18.22 -8.66
C CYS A 503 -24.80 -18.93 -7.69
N HIS A 504 -23.74 -18.22 -7.28
CA HIS A 504 -22.65 -18.76 -6.46
C HIS A 504 -22.74 -18.32 -5.01
N ASN A 505 -22.28 -19.18 -4.09
CA ASN A 505 -22.38 -18.97 -2.66
C ASN A 505 -21.57 -17.76 -2.18
N VAL A 506 -20.25 -17.72 -2.41
CA VAL A 506 -19.36 -16.70 -1.82
C VAL A 506 -19.77 -15.29 -2.20
N ILE A 507 -20.07 -15.03 -3.49
CA ILE A 507 -20.50 -13.70 -3.93
C ILE A 507 -21.87 -13.31 -3.30
N ASN A 508 -22.76 -14.29 -3.09
CA ASN A 508 -24.04 -14.07 -2.42
C ASN A 508 -23.88 -13.89 -0.90
N ALA A 509 -22.94 -14.60 -0.26
CA ALA A 509 -22.62 -14.37 1.16
C ALA A 509 -22.11 -12.95 1.39
N LEU A 510 -21.20 -12.49 0.54
CA LEU A 510 -20.68 -11.12 0.54
C LEU A 510 -21.76 -10.09 0.26
N TYR A 511 -22.63 -10.34 -0.73
CA TYR A 511 -23.76 -9.47 -1.06
C TYR A 511 -24.76 -9.34 0.09
N VAL A 512 -25.19 -10.46 0.69
CA VAL A 512 -26.11 -10.45 1.84
C VAL A 512 -25.42 -9.85 3.07
N GLY A 513 -24.13 -10.11 3.25
CA GLY A 513 -23.28 -9.48 4.27
C GLY A 513 -23.18 -7.96 4.09
N MET A 514 -23.01 -7.48 2.86
CA MET A 514 -23.06 -6.06 2.54
C MET A 514 -24.40 -5.43 2.94
N LYS A 515 -25.54 -6.07 2.58
CA LYS A 515 -26.88 -5.59 2.99
C LYS A 515 -27.00 -5.48 4.51
N LYS A 516 -26.47 -6.47 5.27
CA LYS A 516 -26.43 -6.41 6.73
C LYS A 516 -25.66 -5.18 7.22
N CYS A 517 -24.46 -4.96 6.67
CA CYS A 517 -23.63 -3.82 7.05
C CYS A 517 -24.29 -2.48 6.67
N MET A 518 -24.94 -2.40 5.52
CA MET A 518 -25.65 -1.19 5.08
C MET A 518 -26.85 -0.87 5.99
N GLU A 519 -27.60 -1.86 6.46
CA GLU A 519 -28.66 -1.65 7.45
C GLU A 519 -28.10 -1.10 8.77
N GLU A 520 -27.03 -1.70 9.29
CA GLU A 520 -26.37 -1.23 10.52
C GLU A 520 -25.81 0.22 10.36
N ILE A 521 -25.22 0.56 9.20
CA ILE A 521 -24.76 1.92 8.92
C ILE A 521 -25.94 2.91 8.89
N ARG A 522 -27.06 2.55 8.25
CA ARG A 522 -28.24 3.41 8.19
C ARG A 522 -28.86 3.60 9.57
N ASP A 523 -28.91 2.57 10.41
CA ASP A 523 -29.36 2.66 11.81
C ASP A 523 -28.47 3.62 12.61
N LEU A 524 -27.14 3.48 12.51
CA LEU A 524 -26.19 4.39 13.17
C LEU A 524 -26.36 5.85 12.73
N LEU A 525 -26.67 6.07 11.46
CA LEU A 525 -26.89 7.41 10.89
C LEU A 525 -28.33 7.92 11.04
N GLN A 526 -29.25 7.09 11.60
CA GLN A 526 -30.67 7.39 11.78
C GLN A 526 -31.38 7.71 10.46
N ILE A 527 -31.07 6.94 9.41
CA ILE A 527 -31.64 7.07 8.07
C ILE A 527 -32.75 6.02 7.91
N GLU A 528 -33.93 6.44 7.47
CA GLU A 528 -35.02 5.51 7.17
C GLU A 528 -34.72 4.65 5.93
N TYR A 529 -34.99 3.36 6.01
CA TYR A 529 -34.80 2.41 4.91
C TYR A 529 -35.80 1.24 5.00
N GLN A 530 -35.87 0.43 3.95
CA GLN A 530 -36.65 -0.81 3.95
C GLN A 530 -35.71 -1.99 4.24
N PRO A 531 -35.85 -2.67 5.39
CA PRO A 531 -34.97 -3.79 5.74
C PRO A 531 -35.09 -4.96 4.77
N GLN A 532 -33.96 -5.43 4.27
CA GLN A 532 -33.90 -6.56 3.31
C GLN A 532 -33.09 -7.74 3.86
N TYR A 533 -32.14 -7.50 4.77
CA TYR A 533 -31.22 -8.51 5.25
C TYR A 533 -31.92 -9.78 5.78
N ALA A 534 -32.90 -9.63 6.65
CA ALA A 534 -33.58 -10.78 7.25
C ALA A 534 -34.27 -11.68 6.22
N ALA A 535 -34.83 -11.11 5.15
CA ALA A 535 -35.45 -11.86 4.05
C ALA A 535 -34.35 -12.51 3.18
N LEU A 536 -33.32 -11.77 2.81
CA LEU A 536 -32.20 -12.27 2.01
C LEU A 536 -31.45 -13.40 2.73
N ARG A 537 -31.21 -13.28 4.05
CA ARG A 537 -30.60 -14.34 4.86
C ARG A 537 -31.42 -15.66 4.77
N LYS A 538 -32.73 -15.58 4.88
CA LYS A 538 -33.60 -16.78 4.74
C LYS A 538 -33.50 -17.38 3.34
N THR A 539 -33.44 -16.55 2.32
CA THR A 539 -33.28 -17.02 0.93
C THR A 539 -31.89 -17.62 0.71
N PHE A 540 -30.85 -17.01 1.23
CA PHE A 540 -29.47 -17.54 1.15
C PHE A 540 -29.40 -18.96 1.77
N ILE A 541 -29.93 -19.13 2.99
CA ILE A 541 -29.98 -20.45 3.64
C ILE A 541 -30.72 -21.43 2.78
N ARG A 542 -31.94 -21.08 2.28
CA ARG A 542 -32.74 -21.97 1.41
C ARG A 542 -32.01 -22.32 0.10
N ALA A 543 -31.22 -21.42 -0.47
CA ALA A 543 -30.54 -21.62 -1.74
C ALA A 543 -29.28 -22.48 -1.64
N PHE A 544 -28.53 -22.36 -0.54
CA PHE A 544 -27.19 -22.93 -0.45
C PHE A 544 -27.01 -23.93 0.71
N TYR A 545 -27.91 -23.99 1.71
CA TYR A 545 -27.76 -24.90 2.85
C TYR A 545 -28.32 -26.26 2.54
N CYS A 546 -27.53 -27.31 2.71
CA CYS A 546 -27.93 -28.70 2.59
C CYS A 546 -28.27 -29.25 4.00
N GLU A 547 -29.57 -29.52 4.26
CA GLU A 547 -30.04 -30.04 5.56
C GLU A 547 -29.46 -31.43 5.87
N GLU A 548 -29.15 -32.24 4.85
CA GLU A 548 -28.63 -33.60 5.04
C GLU A 548 -27.19 -33.56 5.58
N THR A 549 -26.35 -32.62 5.11
CA THR A 549 -24.94 -32.48 5.51
C THR A 549 -24.73 -31.46 6.61
N GLY A 550 -25.67 -30.53 6.80
CA GLY A 550 -25.50 -29.38 7.72
C GLY A 550 -24.51 -28.33 7.22
N LEU A 551 -24.23 -28.31 5.93
CA LEU A 551 -23.22 -27.47 5.29
C LEU A 551 -23.77 -26.65 4.13
N PHE A 552 -23.03 -25.63 3.74
CA PHE A 552 -23.33 -24.80 2.57
C PHE A 552 -22.59 -25.33 1.33
N VAL A 553 -23.30 -25.43 0.21
CA VAL A 553 -22.75 -25.79 -1.09
C VAL A 553 -22.25 -24.55 -1.85
N ASP A 554 -21.35 -24.74 -2.81
CA ASP A 554 -20.64 -23.66 -3.52
C ASP A 554 -21.53 -22.87 -4.49
N SER A 555 -22.56 -23.53 -5.06
CA SER A 555 -23.55 -22.90 -5.94
C SER A 555 -24.89 -23.62 -5.88
N VAL A 556 -25.94 -23.00 -6.44
CA VAL A 556 -27.28 -23.61 -6.47
C VAL A 556 -27.37 -24.90 -7.29
N VAL A 557 -26.34 -25.24 -8.05
CA VAL A 557 -26.25 -26.47 -8.87
C VAL A 557 -25.10 -27.39 -8.41
N SER A 558 -24.34 -27.00 -7.41
CA SER A 558 -23.23 -27.78 -6.84
C SER A 558 -23.71 -28.69 -5.71
N SER A 559 -22.99 -29.81 -5.53
CA SER A 559 -23.09 -30.64 -4.32
C SER A 559 -21.82 -30.55 -3.45
N HIS A 560 -20.79 -29.80 -3.92
CA HIS A 560 -19.56 -29.59 -3.18
C HIS A 560 -19.74 -28.52 -2.11
N SER A 561 -19.13 -28.75 -0.94
CA SER A 561 -19.11 -27.84 0.21
C SER A 561 -17.67 -27.46 0.54
N SER A 562 -17.25 -26.34 -0.03
CA SER A 562 -15.90 -25.79 0.22
C SER A 562 -15.79 -25.16 1.60
N LEU A 563 -14.55 -24.98 2.07
CA LEU A 563 -14.25 -24.15 3.22
C LEU A 563 -14.75 -22.73 3.02
N HIS A 564 -14.57 -22.16 1.83
CA HIS A 564 -14.95 -20.78 1.46
C HIS A 564 -16.44 -20.53 1.61
N ALA A 565 -17.28 -21.37 1.00
CA ALA A 565 -18.75 -21.25 1.10
C ALA A 565 -19.23 -21.25 2.55
N ASN A 566 -18.62 -22.07 3.40
CA ASN A 566 -18.99 -22.21 4.79
C ASN A 566 -18.39 -21.11 5.69
N ALA A 567 -17.15 -20.68 5.43
CA ALA A 567 -16.48 -19.61 6.19
C ALA A 567 -17.17 -18.26 6.00
N PHE A 568 -17.51 -17.85 4.75
CA PHE A 568 -18.21 -16.60 4.52
C PHE A 568 -19.65 -16.62 5.07
N ALA A 569 -20.33 -17.78 5.02
CA ALA A 569 -21.63 -17.92 5.68
C ALA A 569 -21.50 -17.75 7.21
N ALA A 570 -20.49 -18.34 7.84
CA ALA A 570 -20.21 -18.17 9.27
C ALA A 570 -19.84 -16.73 9.64
N PHE A 571 -18.99 -16.10 8.85
CA PHE A 571 -18.54 -14.71 9.07
C PHE A 571 -19.70 -13.72 9.12
N TYR A 572 -20.68 -13.83 8.21
CA TYR A 572 -21.84 -12.93 8.18
C TYR A 572 -23.04 -13.41 8.99
N GLY A 573 -22.95 -14.57 9.67
CA GLY A 573 -24.04 -15.13 10.48
C GLY A 573 -25.21 -15.67 9.64
N LEU A 574 -24.91 -16.19 8.45
CA LEU A 574 -25.90 -16.68 7.47
C LEU A 574 -26.24 -18.18 7.65
N TYR A 575 -26.17 -18.70 8.84
CA TYR A 575 -26.33 -20.13 9.11
C TYR A 575 -27.50 -20.42 10.08
N PRO A 576 -28.10 -21.62 10.03
CA PRO A 576 -29.04 -22.11 11.04
C PRO A 576 -28.28 -22.66 12.27
N GLU A 577 -28.96 -22.79 13.41
CA GLU A 577 -28.34 -23.24 14.68
C GLU A 577 -27.76 -24.66 14.59
N ASN A 578 -28.32 -25.53 13.78
CA ASN A 578 -27.91 -26.95 13.65
C ASN A 578 -26.86 -27.16 12.52
N ASN A 579 -26.08 -26.17 12.18
CA ASN A 579 -25.02 -26.29 11.17
C ASN A 579 -23.83 -27.15 11.64
N GLN A 580 -23.02 -27.63 10.67
CA GLN A 580 -21.82 -28.45 10.88
C GLN A 580 -20.56 -27.72 10.40
N ILE A 581 -20.57 -26.39 10.33
CA ILE A 581 -19.49 -25.56 9.78
C ILE A 581 -18.21 -25.74 10.58
N ALA A 582 -18.27 -25.70 11.92
CA ALA A 582 -17.10 -25.85 12.77
C ALA A 582 -16.43 -27.22 12.58
N ASP A 583 -17.20 -28.30 12.43
CA ASP A 583 -16.67 -29.64 12.18
C ASP A 583 -16.01 -29.73 10.80
N LEU A 584 -16.58 -29.08 9.78
CA LEU A 584 -15.94 -28.97 8.47
C LEU A 584 -14.58 -28.27 8.57
N ILE A 585 -14.54 -27.10 9.24
CA ILE A 585 -13.30 -26.31 9.43
C ILE A 585 -12.27 -27.12 10.21
N ARG A 586 -12.65 -27.80 11.30
CA ARG A 586 -11.77 -28.67 12.09
C ARG A 586 -11.16 -29.78 11.22
N LYS A 587 -11.95 -30.37 10.36
CA LYS A 587 -11.50 -31.46 9.48
C LYS A 587 -10.57 -30.97 8.35
N LYS A 588 -10.88 -29.83 7.75
CA LYS A 588 -10.15 -29.32 6.58
C LYS A 588 -8.94 -28.44 6.95
N GLY A 589 -8.95 -27.83 8.15
CA GLY A 589 -7.96 -26.84 8.55
C GLY A 589 -8.03 -25.58 7.66
N LEU A 590 -6.89 -24.92 7.48
CA LEU A 590 -6.76 -23.71 6.63
C LEU A 590 -6.48 -24.10 5.16
N CYS A 591 -7.38 -24.87 4.53
CA CYS A 591 -7.30 -25.14 3.08
C CYS A 591 -7.83 -23.93 2.27
N CYS A 592 -7.28 -22.75 2.54
CA CYS A 592 -7.58 -21.48 1.89
C CYS A 592 -6.29 -20.64 1.80
N GLY A 593 -6.34 -19.57 1.03
CA GLY A 593 -5.29 -18.54 1.05
C GLY A 593 -5.24 -17.82 2.40
N VAL A 594 -4.11 -17.18 2.66
CA VAL A 594 -3.90 -16.48 3.94
C VAL A 594 -4.90 -15.35 4.17
N PHE A 595 -5.39 -14.69 3.10
CA PHE A 595 -6.41 -13.66 3.17
C PHE A 595 -7.74 -14.19 3.72
N VAL A 596 -8.21 -15.33 3.21
CA VAL A 596 -9.48 -15.93 3.63
C VAL A 596 -9.42 -16.47 5.06
N SER A 597 -8.22 -16.72 5.60
CA SER A 597 -8.07 -17.12 7.01
C SER A 597 -8.70 -16.12 8.00
N TYR A 598 -8.72 -14.83 7.68
CA TYR A 598 -9.41 -13.81 8.48
C TYR A 598 -10.91 -14.13 8.62
N PHE A 599 -11.56 -14.46 7.53
CA PHE A 599 -13.00 -14.78 7.50
C PHE A 599 -13.28 -16.14 8.17
N VAL A 600 -12.39 -17.12 8.03
CA VAL A 600 -12.46 -18.41 8.72
C VAL A 600 -12.41 -18.21 10.24
N LEU A 601 -11.41 -17.47 10.72
CA LEU A 601 -11.18 -17.26 12.15
C LEU A 601 -12.32 -16.44 12.78
N TYR A 602 -12.74 -15.34 12.17
CA TYR A 602 -13.89 -14.57 12.65
C TYR A 602 -15.21 -15.35 12.54
N GLY A 603 -15.37 -16.20 11.51
CA GLY A 603 -16.49 -17.11 11.39
C GLY A 603 -16.58 -18.07 12.56
N LEU A 604 -15.44 -18.60 13.00
CA LEU A 604 -15.37 -19.46 14.21
C LEU A 604 -15.72 -18.70 15.49
N LEU A 605 -15.25 -17.45 15.65
CA LEU A 605 -15.66 -16.62 16.80
C LEU A 605 -17.17 -16.38 16.81
N ASN A 606 -17.79 -16.14 15.65
CA ASN A 606 -19.24 -15.99 15.53
C ASN A 606 -20.01 -17.28 15.84
N LEU A 607 -19.41 -18.45 15.63
CA LEU A 607 -19.95 -19.76 16.01
C LEU A 607 -19.70 -20.11 17.50
N GLY A 608 -18.91 -19.30 18.23
CA GLY A 608 -18.51 -19.56 19.61
C GLY A 608 -17.36 -20.55 19.75
N GLU A 609 -16.64 -20.87 18.67
CA GLU A 609 -15.56 -21.88 18.59
C GLU A 609 -14.17 -21.25 18.75
N LYS A 610 -13.94 -20.53 19.86
CA LYS A 610 -12.67 -19.83 20.15
C LYS A 610 -11.48 -20.78 20.21
N GLU A 611 -11.64 -21.93 20.84
CA GLU A 611 -10.58 -22.94 20.99
C GLU A 611 -10.12 -23.43 19.61
N LEU A 612 -11.05 -23.68 18.69
CA LEU A 612 -10.71 -24.10 17.33
C LEU A 612 -9.99 -22.96 16.57
N ALA A 613 -10.40 -21.71 16.76
CA ALA A 613 -9.70 -20.58 16.16
C ALA A 613 -8.24 -20.51 16.64
N TYR A 614 -8.01 -20.70 17.95
CA TYR A 614 -6.66 -20.76 18.54
C TYR A 614 -5.85 -21.95 18.01
N GLU A 615 -6.46 -23.13 17.93
CA GLU A 615 -5.83 -24.33 17.36
C GLU A 615 -5.38 -24.11 15.91
N LEU A 616 -6.19 -23.41 15.10
CA LEU A 616 -5.82 -23.09 13.70
C LEU A 616 -4.68 -22.08 13.62
N ILE A 617 -4.65 -21.06 14.48
CA ILE A 617 -3.55 -20.09 14.52
C ILE A 617 -2.24 -20.78 14.88
N THR A 618 -2.27 -21.73 15.83
CA THR A 618 -1.06 -22.40 16.37
C THR A 618 -0.75 -23.72 15.68
N ASN A 619 -1.50 -24.12 14.65
CA ASN A 619 -1.24 -25.39 13.97
C ASN A 619 0.14 -25.39 13.28
N LYS A 620 0.66 -26.60 13.01
CA LYS A 620 2.00 -26.82 12.44
C LYS A 620 1.96 -27.50 11.06
N SER A 621 0.82 -27.40 10.36
CA SER A 621 0.67 -27.92 9.03
C SER A 621 1.42 -27.06 8.00
N GLU A 622 1.40 -27.48 6.73
CA GLU A 622 1.94 -26.69 5.61
C GLU A 622 1.13 -25.40 5.36
N HIS A 623 -0.15 -25.36 5.73
CA HIS A 623 -1.00 -24.18 5.70
C HIS A 623 -1.09 -23.57 7.10
N SER A 624 -0.05 -22.87 7.51
CA SER A 624 0.03 -22.26 8.84
C SER A 624 1.07 -21.13 8.92
N TRP A 625 0.93 -20.23 9.86
CA TRP A 625 1.96 -19.23 10.19
C TRP A 625 3.26 -19.89 10.71
N TYR A 626 3.13 -21.05 11.36
CA TYR A 626 4.31 -21.84 11.77
C TYR A 626 5.15 -22.25 10.55
N ASN A 627 4.53 -22.59 9.42
CA ASN A 627 5.27 -22.92 8.20
C ASN A 627 6.09 -21.73 7.69
N MET A 628 5.53 -20.52 7.71
CA MET A 628 6.26 -19.30 7.35
C MET A 628 7.50 -19.11 8.26
N ILE A 629 7.32 -19.28 9.58
CA ILE A 629 8.42 -19.20 10.57
C ILE A 629 9.47 -20.27 10.30
N ARG A 630 9.07 -21.51 10.03
CA ARG A 630 9.97 -22.60 9.70
C ARG A 630 10.80 -22.32 8.44
N GLU A 631 10.23 -21.60 7.48
CA GLU A 631 10.90 -21.17 6.28
C GLU A 631 11.73 -19.88 6.45
N GLY A 632 11.82 -19.35 7.68
CA GLY A 632 12.68 -18.22 8.04
C GLY A 632 12.01 -16.85 7.87
N ALA A 633 10.68 -16.78 7.99
CA ALA A 633 9.95 -15.52 7.93
C ALA A 633 10.40 -14.53 9.00
N THR A 634 10.60 -13.29 8.59
CA THR A 634 10.71 -12.12 9.47
C THR A 634 9.50 -11.21 9.35
N THR A 635 8.75 -11.38 8.27
CA THR A 635 7.46 -10.78 7.97
C THR A 635 6.50 -11.88 7.50
N ALA A 636 5.19 -11.68 7.60
CA ALA A 636 4.20 -12.64 7.12
C ALA A 636 4.18 -12.66 5.58
N PHE A 637 4.01 -13.87 5.00
CA PHE A 637 4.05 -14.11 3.57
C PHE A 637 2.68 -13.93 2.90
N GLU A 638 2.68 -13.76 1.60
CA GLU A 638 1.47 -13.72 0.75
C GLU A 638 0.74 -15.06 0.65
N ALA A 639 1.46 -16.17 0.83
CA ALA A 639 0.92 -17.54 0.86
C ALA A 639 1.51 -18.28 2.07
N TRP A 640 1.04 -19.51 2.37
CA TRP A 640 1.48 -20.27 3.55
C TRP A 640 2.95 -20.74 3.51
N GLY A 641 3.62 -20.61 2.36
CA GLY A 641 5.03 -20.94 2.17
C GLY A 641 5.58 -20.31 0.90
N LYS A 642 6.91 -20.23 0.81
CA LYS A 642 7.64 -19.54 -0.27
C LYS A 642 7.27 -20.03 -1.68
N ASP A 643 7.08 -21.32 -1.83
CA ASP A 643 6.89 -21.98 -3.13
C ASP A 643 5.44 -22.45 -3.37
N GLN A 644 4.49 -22.07 -2.51
CA GLN A 644 3.07 -22.40 -2.69
C GLN A 644 2.39 -21.56 -3.77
N LYS A 645 3.04 -20.49 -4.19
CA LYS A 645 2.63 -19.60 -5.26
C LYS A 645 3.86 -19.15 -6.03
N TRP A 646 3.81 -19.14 -7.37
CA TRP A 646 4.95 -18.82 -8.22
C TRP A 646 5.52 -17.40 -8.02
N ASN A 647 4.69 -16.47 -7.57
CA ASN A 647 5.03 -15.05 -7.34
C ASN A 647 4.81 -14.61 -5.89
N THR A 648 5.03 -15.49 -4.91
CA THR A 648 4.85 -15.18 -3.49
C THR A 648 5.73 -14.02 -3.05
N SER A 649 5.11 -13.01 -2.42
CA SER A 649 5.80 -11.99 -1.64
C SER A 649 6.11 -12.52 -0.23
N LEU A 650 7.29 -12.24 0.31
CA LEU A 650 7.64 -12.62 1.67
C LEU A 650 7.32 -11.54 2.70
N CYS A 651 6.80 -10.37 2.26
CA CYS A 651 6.26 -9.34 3.12
C CYS A 651 4.86 -8.91 2.62
N HIS A 652 3.80 -9.39 3.29
CA HIS A 652 2.42 -9.16 2.86
C HIS A 652 1.46 -9.11 4.05
N ALA A 653 0.96 -7.91 4.37
CA ALA A 653 0.22 -7.68 5.61
C ALA A 653 -1.16 -8.36 5.68
N TRP A 654 -1.75 -8.80 4.56
CA TRP A 654 -3.04 -9.50 4.56
C TRP A 654 -3.03 -10.85 5.29
N ALA A 655 -1.83 -11.37 5.61
CA ALA A 655 -1.65 -12.57 6.44
C ALA A 655 -1.73 -12.29 7.95
N SER A 656 -1.99 -11.04 8.37
CA SER A 656 -1.94 -10.62 9.78
C SER A 656 -3.25 -10.80 10.54
N ALA A 657 -4.13 -11.70 10.08
CA ALA A 657 -5.37 -12.08 10.76
C ALA A 657 -5.20 -12.50 12.23
N PRO A 658 -4.10 -13.15 12.67
CA PRO A 658 -3.91 -13.48 14.07
C PRO A 658 -3.98 -12.29 15.02
N ILE A 659 -3.50 -11.11 14.63
CA ILE A 659 -3.47 -9.93 15.51
C ILE A 659 -4.87 -9.53 15.97
N PRO A 660 -5.83 -9.13 15.09
CA PRO A 660 -7.15 -8.73 15.55
C PRO A 660 -7.95 -9.87 16.15
N VAL A 661 -7.76 -11.11 15.69
CA VAL A 661 -8.49 -12.28 16.23
C VAL A 661 -8.08 -12.58 17.67
N LEU A 662 -6.77 -12.60 17.97
CA LEU A 662 -6.28 -12.87 19.33
C LEU A 662 -6.69 -11.77 20.31
N MET A 663 -6.66 -10.51 19.88
CA MET A 663 -7.16 -9.39 20.71
C MET A 663 -8.67 -9.47 20.96
N GLU A 664 -9.47 -9.85 19.98
CA GLU A 664 -10.92 -10.07 20.13
C GLU A 664 -11.19 -11.20 21.14
N MET A 665 -10.42 -12.30 21.06
CA MET A 665 -10.54 -13.43 21.97
C MET A 665 -10.23 -13.03 23.43
N GLU A 666 -9.23 -12.17 23.65
CA GLU A 666 -8.87 -11.67 24.98
C GLU A 666 -9.97 -10.79 25.57
N GLN A 667 -10.58 -9.91 24.79
CA GLN A 667 -11.67 -9.02 25.23
C GLN A 667 -12.96 -9.76 25.60
N GLN A 668 -13.17 -10.94 25.06
CA GLN A 668 -14.35 -11.77 25.34
C GLN A 668 -14.15 -12.71 26.55
N ASN A 669 -12.97 -12.78 27.15
CA ASN A 669 -12.66 -13.52 28.36
C ASN A 669 -12.84 -12.63 29.60
#